data_7b3669417f6576269aaec0fc86747507
#
_entry.id   7b3669417f6576269aaec0fc86747507
#
_cell.length_a   1.000
_cell.length_b   1.000
_cell.length_c   1.000
_cell.angle_alpha   90.00
_cell.angle_beta   90.00
_cell.angle_gamma   90.00
#
_symmetry.space_group_name_H-M   'P 1'
#
loop_
_entity.id
_entity.type
_entity.pdbx_description
1 polymer ?
#
loop_
_entity_poly.entity_id
_entity_poly.type
_entity_poly.pdbx_seq_one_letter_code
_entity_poly.pdbx_strand_id
1 'polypeptide(L)'
;MNINKIIADELSIKLSQVDAAVKLIDEGNTIPFISRYRKEATGALNDEQLRNLYDRLTYLRNLDEKKATVLSSIEEQGLLTDELKAQINDAMTMVVLEDLYRPYRPKRRTKASIAKEKGLEGLANIILLQMTKKPLNEEAKAYLNPEKEVNTIEDAINGAKDIIAENISDDADYRMWIRKYTFNNGSIVSKAKDEKAESVYEMYYDYSEAVKKVPGHRVLAMNRGEAEKVLTVKISVDEEQIIKYLESKVIVNNNENTVPQLKEAITDAFSRLIFPSIEREIRNELTEKAEDSAINVFGKNLEQLLLQPPVSGHVVLGWDPAFRTGCKLAVVDATGKVLDTTVIYPTAPQNKVEESKKTVKALINKYGISLISLGNGTASRESEVIIADIIKEADSHVEYAIVNEAGASVYSASKLATEEFPNFDVGQRSAASIARRIQDPLAELVKIDPKSIGVGQYQHDMNQKKLSDALTGVVEDCVNKVGVDLNTASAALLEYISGINKTLAKNIVEYRETNGRFKNRKQLLKVPKLGPKAYEQCAGFLRILNGENPLDATSVHPESYEITNKLLDKLGFSVSDIKTGLKLSDMIKDKKKLSSELSVGELTLSDILKELEKPGRDPREDSPKPALRSDVLSLEDLREGMILKGTIRNVIDFGAFVDIGVHQDGLVHISQICEQYIKHPLEKVSVGDIVEVKVLSIDMAKKRIALTMRL
;
A
#
# COMPACT_ATOMS: atom_id res chain seq x y z
N MET A 1 -25.40 -15.43 2.74
CA MET A 1 -25.06 -14.39 1.75
C MET A 1 -24.39 -15.05 0.53
N ASN A 2 -24.67 -14.63 -0.72
CA ASN A 2 -23.92 -15.14 -1.89
C ASN A 2 -22.69 -14.28 -2.13
N ILE A 3 -21.63 -14.59 -1.40
CA ILE A 3 -20.38 -13.81 -1.38
C ILE A 3 -19.76 -13.70 -2.78
N ASN A 4 -19.70 -14.81 -3.53
CA ASN A 4 -19.07 -14.83 -4.84
C ASN A 4 -19.80 -13.94 -5.87
N LYS A 5 -21.13 -13.91 -5.81
CA LYS A 5 -21.94 -13.03 -6.67
C LYS A 5 -21.70 -11.54 -6.35
N ILE A 6 -21.62 -11.19 -5.06
CA ILE A 6 -21.35 -9.82 -4.62
C ILE A 6 -19.98 -9.36 -5.15
N ILE A 7 -18.95 -10.20 -5.00
CA ILE A 7 -17.60 -9.90 -5.51
C ILE A 7 -17.61 -9.73 -7.03
N ALA A 8 -18.30 -10.60 -7.75
CA ALA A 8 -18.41 -10.53 -9.20
C ALA A 8 -19.03 -9.20 -9.67
N ASP A 9 -20.12 -8.78 -9.02
CA ASP A 9 -20.81 -7.53 -9.34
C ASP A 9 -19.94 -6.31 -8.97
N GLU A 10 -19.30 -6.28 -7.81
CA GLU A 10 -18.46 -5.17 -7.33
C GLU A 10 -17.18 -4.99 -8.16
N LEU A 11 -16.50 -6.08 -8.52
CA LEU A 11 -15.27 -6.04 -9.30
C LEU A 11 -15.50 -6.07 -10.82
N SER A 12 -16.74 -6.12 -11.26
CA SER A 12 -17.12 -6.19 -12.69
C SER A 12 -16.45 -7.35 -13.44
N ILE A 13 -16.36 -8.53 -12.78
CA ILE A 13 -15.83 -9.78 -13.34
C ILE A 13 -16.91 -10.87 -13.37
N LYS A 14 -16.70 -11.92 -14.16
CA LYS A 14 -17.70 -12.99 -14.28
C LYS A 14 -17.75 -13.84 -13.01
N LEU A 15 -18.96 -14.27 -12.61
CA LEU A 15 -19.14 -15.15 -11.44
C LEU A 15 -18.30 -16.43 -11.56
N SER A 16 -18.20 -17.02 -12.74
CA SER A 16 -17.37 -18.22 -12.98
C SER A 16 -15.88 -17.99 -12.71
N GLN A 17 -15.38 -16.77 -12.94
CA GLN A 17 -13.99 -16.40 -12.63
C GLN A 17 -13.79 -16.28 -11.11
N VAL A 18 -14.76 -15.69 -10.40
CA VAL A 18 -14.74 -15.60 -8.94
C VAL A 18 -14.80 -16.99 -8.31
N ASP A 19 -15.72 -17.86 -8.78
CA ASP A 19 -15.87 -19.22 -8.25
C ASP A 19 -14.57 -20.02 -8.41
N ALA A 20 -13.93 -19.93 -9.57
CA ALA A 20 -12.65 -20.58 -9.83
C ALA A 20 -11.53 -20.04 -8.95
N ALA A 21 -11.43 -18.70 -8.83
CA ALA A 21 -10.40 -18.06 -8.01
C ALA A 21 -10.58 -18.41 -6.52
N VAL A 22 -11.80 -18.32 -6.00
CA VAL A 22 -12.12 -18.66 -4.59
C VAL A 22 -11.77 -20.13 -4.31
N LYS A 23 -12.12 -21.04 -5.21
CA LYS A 23 -11.78 -22.46 -5.08
C LYS A 23 -10.26 -22.65 -4.98
N LEU A 24 -9.50 -22.04 -5.87
CA LEU A 24 -8.03 -22.14 -5.87
C LEU A 24 -7.41 -21.56 -4.60
N ILE A 25 -7.94 -20.43 -4.10
CA ILE A 25 -7.52 -19.81 -2.84
C ILE A 25 -7.80 -20.75 -1.66
N ASP A 26 -8.99 -21.34 -1.60
CA ASP A 26 -9.38 -22.27 -0.53
C ASP A 26 -8.57 -23.58 -0.55
N GLU A 27 -8.08 -23.98 -1.72
CA GLU A 27 -7.10 -25.08 -1.89
C GLU A 27 -5.69 -24.68 -1.43
N GLY A 28 -5.46 -23.45 -0.99
CA GLY A 28 -4.19 -22.94 -0.48
C GLY A 28 -3.19 -22.58 -1.56
N ASN A 29 -3.65 -22.23 -2.76
CA ASN A 29 -2.77 -21.68 -3.80
C ASN A 29 -2.50 -20.19 -3.54
N THR A 30 -1.28 -19.76 -3.82
CA THR A 30 -0.87 -18.35 -3.68
C THR A 30 -1.36 -17.52 -4.86
N ILE A 31 -1.53 -16.22 -4.65
CA ILE A 31 -1.97 -15.28 -5.70
C ILE A 31 -1.02 -15.28 -6.90
N PRO A 32 0.32 -15.16 -6.74
CA PRO A 32 1.24 -15.21 -7.88
C PRO A 32 1.15 -16.52 -8.67
N PHE A 33 0.95 -17.66 -8.00
CA PHE A 33 0.78 -18.94 -8.67
C PHE A 33 -0.53 -19.00 -9.48
N ILE A 34 -1.63 -18.53 -8.91
CA ILE A 34 -2.94 -18.49 -9.58
C ILE A 34 -2.86 -17.60 -10.83
N SER A 35 -2.33 -16.38 -10.69
CA SER A 35 -2.25 -15.41 -11.79
C SER A 35 -1.34 -15.89 -12.94
N ARG A 36 -0.28 -16.62 -12.64
CA ARG A 36 0.69 -17.09 -13.64
C ARG A 36 0.31 -18.42 -14.25
N TYR A 37 -0.06 -19.43 -13.44
CA TYR A 37 -0.18 -20.84 -13.86
C TYR A 37 -1.61 -21.37 -13.85
N ARG A 38 -2.61 -20.59 -13.44
CA ARG A 38 -4.04 -20.99 -13.44
C ARG A 38 -4.93 -20.02 -14.24
N LYS A 39 -4.35 -19.34 -15.24
CA LYS A 39 -5.03 -18.36 -16.10
C LYS A 39 -6.25 -18.92 -16.81
N GLU A 40 -6.17 -20.15 -17.29
CA GLU A 40 -7.29 -20.81 -17.98
C GLU A 40 -8.50 -21.00 -17.05
N ALA A 41 -8.25 -21.37 -15.80
CA ALA A 41 -9.32 -21.56 -14.81
C ALA A 41 -9.96 -20.23 -14.38
N THR A 42 -9.15 -19.17 -14.23
CA THR A 42 -9.62 -17.87 -13.74
C THR A 42 -10.00 -16.89 -14.86
N GLY A 43 -9.87 -17.29 -16.14
CA GLY A 43 -10.10 -16.40 -17.27
C GLY A 43 -9.14 -15.22 -17.28
N ALA A 44 -7.86 -15.46 -16.95
CA ALA A 44 -6.75 -14.51 -16.96
C ALA A 44 -6.88 -13.34 -15.96
N LEU A 45 -7.45 -13.56 -14.78
CA LEU A 45 -7.36 -12.56 -13.70
C LEU A 45 -5.89 -12.29 -13.36
N ASN A 46 -5.53 -11.01 -13.29
CA ASN A 46 -4.19 -10.57 -12.94
C ASN A 46 -3.98 -10.50 -11.42
N ASP A 47 -2.74 -10.23 -10.98
CA ASP A 47 -2.37 -10.18 -9.55
C ASP A 47 -3.21 -9.13 -8.79
N GLU A 48 -3.40 -7.93 -9.32
CA GLU A 48 -4.20 -6.86 -8.72
C GLU A 48 -5.67 -7.29 -8.54
N GLN A 49 -6.27 -7.87 -9.58
CA GLN A 49 -7.66 -8.36 -9.52
C GLN A 49 -7.82 -9.48 -8.50
N LEU A 50 -6.86 -10.41 -8.43
CA LEU A 50 -6.88 -11.52 -7.46
C LEU A 50 -6.67 -11.02 -6.02
N ARG A 51 -5.82 -10.01 -5.78
CA ARG A 51 -5.64 -9.41 -4.47
C ARG A 51 -6.90 -8.69 -4.02
N ASN A 52 -7.49 -7.86 -4.88
CA ASN A 52 -8.76 -7.17 -4.59
C ASN A 52 -9.88 -8.19 -4.29
N LEU A 53 -9.96 -9.28 -5.03
CA LEU A 53 -10.89 -10.38 -4.78
C LEU A 53 -10.63 -11.03 -3.42
N TYR A 54 -9.38 -11.33 -3.08
CA TYR A 54 -9.00 -11.96 -1.83
C TYR A 54 -9.33 -11.08 -0.61
N ASP A 55 -9.03 -9.79 -0.69
CA ASP A 55 -9.32 -8.83 0.38
C ASP A 55 -10.84 -8.70 0.59
N ARG A 56 -11.58 -8.61 -0.52
CA ARG A 56 -13.04 -8.52 -0.45
C ARG A 56 -13.68 -9.81 0.05
N LEU A 57 -13.18 -10.96 -0.37
CA LEU A 57 -13.61 -12.27 0.11
C LEU A 57 -13.41 -12.39 1.62
N THR A 58 -12.25 -11.98 2.11
CA THR A 58 -11.93 -12.00 3.55
C THR A 58 -12.87 -11.08 4.33
N TYR A 59 -13.10 -9.86 3.84
CA TYR A 59 -14.05 -8.93 4.46
C TYR A 59 -15.47 -9.51 4.53
N LEU A 60 -15.98 -10.05 3.42
CA LEU A 60 -17.35 -10.57 3.37
C LEU A 60 -17.54 -11.85 4.22
N ARG A 61 -16.51 -12.71 4.30
CA ARG A 61 -16.50 -13.86 5.19
C ARG A 61 -16.55 -13.43 6.66
N ASN A 62 -15.75 -12.44 7.05
CA ASN A 62 -15.77 -11.87 8.39
C ASN A 62 -17.11 -11.21 8.72
N LEU A 63 -17.74 -10.53 7.75
CA LEU A 63 -19.07 -9.95 7.91
C LEU A 63 -20.12 -11.04 8.11
N ASP A 64 -20.07 -12.13 7.36
CA ASP A 64 -21.03 -13.23 7.46
C ASP A 64 -20.90 -13.98 8.80
N GLU A 65 -19.69 -14.21 9.27
CA GLU A 65 -19.40 -14.77 10.61
C GLU A 65 -19.92 -13.85 11.72
N LYS A 66 -19.70 -12.54 11.58
CA LYS A 66 -20.23 -11.56 12.54
C LYS A 66 -21.75 -11.51 12.54
N LYS A 67 -22.42 -11.62 11.37
CA LYS A 67 -23.88 -11.74 11.29
C LYS A 67 -24.40 -12.95 12.06
N ALA A 68 -23.77 -14.10 11.86
CA ALA A 68 -24.13 -15.32 12.58
C ALA A 68 -24.04 -15.13 14.11
N THR A 69 -22.94 -14.51 14.57
CA THR A 69 -22.73 -14.18 15.98
C THR A 69 -23.81 -13.23 16.51
N VAL A 70 -24.16 -12.19 15.76
CA VAL A 70 -25.19 -11.21 16.13
C VAL A 70 -26.56 -11.87 16.20
N LEU A 71 -26.91 -12.66 15.18
CA LEU A 71 -28.21 -13.40 15.20
C LEU A 71 -28.35 -14.34 16.40
N SER A 72 -27.33 -15.13 16.72
CA SER A 72 -27.31 -16.00 17.89
C SER A 72 -27.47 -15.20 19.18
N SER A 73 -26.78 -14.09 19.33
CA SER A 73 -26.87 -13.24 20.52
C SER A 73 -28.25 -12.62 20.73
N ILE A 74 -28.94 -12.23 19.64
CA ILE A 74 -30.30 -11.67 19.73
C ILE A 74 -31.33 -12.78 19.97
N GLU A 75 -31.14 -13.97 19.37
CA GLU A 75 -31.99 -15.14 19.55
C GLU A 75 -31.98 -15.64 21.01
N GLU A 76 -30.77 -15.70 21.61
CA GLU A 76 -30.58 -16.05 23.01
C GLU A 76 -31.31 -15.09 23.97
N GLN A 77 -31.51 -13.84 23.58
CA GLN A 77 -32.30 -12.84 24.33
C GLN A 77 -33.81 -12.98 24.08
N GLY A 78 -34.22 -13.83 23.13
CA GLY A 78 -35.64 -13.99 22.76
C GLY A 78 -36.23 -12.79 22.02
N LEU A 79 -35.38 -11.93 21.43
CA LEU A 79 -35.77 -10.68 20.80
C LEU A 79 -35.63 -10.69 19.25
N LEU A 80 -35.26 -11.84 18.67
CA LEU A 80 -35.08 -11.95 17.21
C LEU A 80 -36.44 -12.09 16.51
N THR A 81 -36.78 -11.09 15.71
CA THR A 81 -37.95 -11.11 14.80
C THR A 81 -37.54 -11.50 13.38
N ASP A 82 -38.49 -12.01 12.57
CA ASP A 82 -38.22 -12.35 11.17
C ASP A 82 -37.78 -11.13 10.35
N GLU A 83 -38.35 -9.96 10.65
CA GLU A 83 -37.97 -8.70 10.00
C GLU A 83 -36.51 -8.28 10.30
N LEU A 84 -36.15 -8.30 11.60
CA LEU A 84 -34.79 -8.00 12.04
C LEU A 84 -33.76 -9.00 11.47
N LYS A 85 -34.15 -10.29 11.43
CA LYS A 85 -33.32 -11.34 10.81
C LYS A 85 -33.08 -11.07 9.33
N ALA A 86 -34.11 -10.61 8.59
CA ALA A 86 -33.96 -10.21 7.19
C ALA A 86 -33.02 -9.00 7.04
N GLN A 87 -33.24 -7.94 7.85
CA GLN A 87 -32.38 -6.74 7.84
C GLN A 87 -30.90 -7.07 8.15
N ILE A 88 -30.63 -7.91 9.13
CA ILE A 88 -29.27 -8.36 9.47
C ILE A 88 -28.65 -9.15 8.30
N ASN A 89 -29.40 -10.05 7.68
CA ASN A 89 -28.92 -10.81 6.53
C ASN A 89 -28.62 -9.92 5.31
N ASP A 90 -29.39 -8.86 5.11
CA ASP A 90 -29.24 -7.92 4.00
C ASP A 90 -28.16 -6.86 4.25
N ALA A 91 -27.66 -6.71 5.48
CA ALA A 91 -26.61 -5.76 5.80
C ALA A 91 -25.32 -6.06 4.98
N MET A 92 -24.82 -5.08 4.23
CA MET A 92 -23.66 -5.23 3.35
C MET A 92 -22.37 -4.67 3.94
N THR A 93 -22.45 -4.04 5.12
CA THR A 93 -21.31 -3.45 5.81
C THR A 93 -21.36 -3.71 7.31
N MET A 94 -20.18 -3.73 7.95
CA MET A 94 -20.09 -3.84 9.42
C MET A 94 -20.81 -2.71 10.13
N VAL A 95 -20.82 -1.51 9.57
CA VAL A 95 -21.47 -0.33 10.16
C VAL A 95 -22.98 -0.51 10.24
N VAL A 96 -23.61 -0.95 9.16
CA VAL A 96 -25.06 -1.24 9.15
C VAL A 96 -25.39 -2.39 10.12
N LEU A 97 -24.58 -3.43 10.14
CA LEU A 97 -24.76 -4.55 11.07
C LEU A 97 -24.66 -4.10 12.54
N GLU A 98 -23.68 -3.26 12.86
CA GLU A 98 -23.51 -2.73 14.23
C GLU A 98 -24.66 -1.78 14.63
N ASP A 99 -25.22 -1.00 13.70
CA ASP A 99 -26.40 -0.18 13.98
C ASP A 99 -27.63 -1.05 14.31
N LEU A 100 -27.87 -2.13 13.54
CA LEU A 100 -28.97 -3.07 13.80
C LEU A 100 -28.78 -3.83 15.12
N TYR A 101 -27.54 -4.14 15.49
CA TYR A 101 -27.21 -4.85 16.74
C TYR A 101 -27.20 -3.94 17.97
N ARG A 102 -27.04 -2.63 17.80
CA ARG A 102 -26.87 -1.65 18.89
C ARG A 102 -27.95 -1.74 20.01
N PRO A 103 -29.24 -1.87 19.72
CA PRO A 103 -30.27 -1.98 20.75
C PRO A 103 -30.13 -3.26 21.64
N TYR A 104 -29.56 -4.33 21.06
CA TYR A 104 -29.47 -5.68 21.67
C TYR A 104 -28.10 -5.95 22.28
N ARG A 105 -27.12 -5.09 22.01
CA ARG A 105 -25.76 -5.26 22.53
C ARG A 105 -25.73 -5.04 24.05
N PRO A 106 -25.09 -5.95 24.83
CA PRO A 106 -24.88 -5.71 26.26
C PRO A 106 -24.16 -4.38 26.48
N LYS A 107 -24.81 -3.45 27.15
CA LYS A 107 -24.28 -2.12 27.44
C LYS A 107 -23.59 -2.10 28.79
N ARG A 108 -22.51 -1.30 28.88
CA ARG A 108 -21.98 -0.90 30.19
C ARG A 108 -23.00 0.01 30.86
N ARG A 109 -22.83 0.24 32.18
CA ARG A 109 -23.71 1.08 32.99
C ARG A 109 -23.83 2.49 32.38
N THR A 110 -24.96 2.75 31.68
CA THR A 110 -25.30 4.03 31.03
C THR A 110 -26.22 4.83 31.91
N LYS A 111 -26.44 6.15 31.64
CA LYS A 111 -27.47 6.93 32.34
C LYS A 111 -28.86 6.30 32.19
N ALA A 112 -29.18 5.81 30.99
CA ALA A 112 -30.44 5.17 30.72
C ALA A 112 -30.59 3.83 31.48
N SER A 113 -29.55 2.99 31.54
CA SER A 113 -29.60 1.73 32.32
C SER A 113 -29.77 2.02 33.80
N ILE A 114 -29.09 3.04 34.34
CA ILE A 114 -29.29 3.49 35.73
C ILE A 114 -30.74 3.95 35.96
N ALA A 115 -31.30 4.75 35.03
CA ALA A 115 -32.67 5.20 35.10
C ALA A 115 -33.69 4.04 35.05
N LYS A 116 -33.43 3.00 34.25
CA LYS A 116 -34.24 1.77 34.22
C LYS A 116 -34.13 1.01 35.53
N GLU A 117 -32.97 0.86 36.13
CA GLU A 117 -32.78 0.26 37.47
C GLU A 117 -33.54 1.04 38.55
N LYS A 118 -33.65 2.34 38.42
CA LYS A 118 -34.45 3.22 39.29
C LYS A 118 -35.97 3.07 39.08
N GLY A 119 -36.41 2.37 38.02
CA GLY A 119 -37.81 2.10 37.71
C GLY A 119 -38.50 3.18 36.88
N LEU A 120 -37.74 4.00 36.15
CA LEU A 120 -38.26 5.18 35.42
C LEU A 120 -38.71 4.84 33.98
N GLU A 121 -38.64 3.59 33.57
CA GLU A 121 -39.05 3.14 32.23
C GLU A 121 -40.55 3.37 31.97
N GLY A 122 -41.38 3.20 32.98
CA GLY A 122 -42.84 3.50 32.89
C GLY A 122 -43.11 4.97 32.59
N LEU A 123 -42.39 5.88 33.22
CA LEU A 123 -42.52 7.33 32.94
C LEU A 123 -42.00 7.67 31.55
N ALA A 124 -40.88 7.09 31.09
CA ALA A 124 -40.40 7.23 29.75
C ALA A 124 -41.43 6.79 28.71
N ASN A 125 -42.10 5.67 28.92
CA ASN A 125 -43.18 5.17 28.06
C ASN A 125 -44.39 6.11 28.04
N ILE A 126 -44.80 6.71 29.16
CA ILE A 126 -45.87 7.71 29.19
C ILE A 126 -45.54 8.89 28.32
N ILE A 127 -44.28 9.38 28.37
CA ILE A 127 -43.81 10.51 27.55
C ILE A 127 -43.79 10.12 26.07
N LEU A 128 -43.30 8.92 25.74
CA LEU A 128 -43.21 8.42 24.33
C LEU A 128 -44.58 8.17 23.71
N LEU A 129 -45.58 7.68 24.48
CA LEU A 129 -46.94 7.46 23.99
C LEU A 129 -47.69 8.75 23.69
N GLN A 130 -47.30 9.90 24.28
CA GLN A 130 -47.85 11.23 24.04
C GLN A 130 -49.40 11.30 24.20
N MET A 131 -49.96 10.47 25.06
CA MET A 131 -51.44 10.34 25.25
C MET A 131 -51.92 10.85 26.60
N THR A 132 -51.02 11.16 27.55
CA THR A 132 -51.40 11.62 28.87
C THR A 132 -52.17 12.94 28.85
N LYS A 133 -53.25 13.03 29.61
CA LYS A 133 -54.02 14.24 29.83
C LYS A 133 -53.61 14.98 31.10
N LYS A 134 -52.77 14.35 31.94
CA LYS A 134 -52.26 14.93 33.17
C LYS A 134 -51.00 15.74 32.94
N PRO A 135 -50.76 16.77 33.71
CA PRO A 135 -49.45 17.44 33.73
C PRO A 135 -48.36 16.39 34.06
N LEU A 136 -47.23 16.48 33.38
CA LEU A 136 -46.16 15.49 33.51
C LEU A 136 -45.62 15.45 34.96
N ASN A 137 -45.61 16.56 35.66
CA ASN A 137 -45.24 16.62 37.07
C ASN A 137 -46.13 15.74 37.97
N GLU A 138 -47.41 15.55 37.61
CA GLU A 138 -48.31 14.66 38.34
C GLU A 138 -48.03 13.19 38.04
N GLU A 139 -47.74 12.86 36.77
CA GLU A 139 -47.31 11.53 36.38
C GLU A 139 -46.00 11.14 37.06
N ALA A 140 -45.04 12.04 37.11
CA ALA A 140 -43.71 11.82 37.69
C ALA A 140 -43.74 11.55 39.21
N LYS A 141 -44.75 12.10 39.93
CA LYS A 141 -44.90 11.80 41.38
C LYS A 141 -45.03 10.32 41.71
N ALA A 142 -45.63 9.53 40.82
CA ALA A 142 -45.79 8.08 41.02
C ALA A 142 -44.45 7.32 40.94
N TYR A 143 -43.40 7.92 40.42
CA TYR A 143 -42.07 7.33 40.23
C TYR A 143 -41.03 7.81 41.24
N LEU A 144 -41.44 8.62 42.23
CA LEU A 144 -40.55 9.05 43.31
C LEU A 144 -40.20 7.85 44.20
N ASN A 145 -38.92 7.61 44.39
CA ASN A 145 -38.43 6.50 45.23
C ASN A 145 -37.07 6.89 45.84
N PRO A 146 -37.06 7.40 47.10
CA PRO A 146 -35.82 7.77 47.79
C PRO A 146 -34.85 6.59 47.96
N GLU A 147 -35.31 5.37 48.09
CA GLU A 147 -34.45 4.18 48.23
C GLU A 147 -33.67 3.90 46.94
N LYS A 148 -34.19 4.35 45.80
CA LYS A 148 -33.55 4.27 44.48
C LYS A 148 -32.94 5.61 44.02
N GLU A 149 -32.77 6.55 44.97
CA GLU A 149 -32.20 7.88 44.67
C GLU A 149 -33.02 8.68 43.63
N VAL A 150 -34.36 8.54 43.65
CA VAL A 150 -35.27 9.40 42.87
C VAL A 150 -36.00 10.26 43.88
N ASN A 151 -35.40 11.40 44.24
CA ASN A 151 -35.87 12.23 45.33
C ASN A 151 -36.82 13.34 44.88
N THR A 152 -36.67 13.78 43.63
CA THR A 152 -37.42 14.94 43.09
C THR A 152 -38.16 14.53 41.79
N ILE A 153 -39.19 15.29 41.45
CA ILE A 153 -39.91 15.21 40.17
C ILE A 153 -38.94 15.40 39.02
N GLU A 154 -37.98 16.27 39.18
CA GLU A 154 -36.95 16.57 38.17
C GLU A 154 -36.01 15.37 37.96
N ASP A 155 -35.63 14.65 39.04
CA ASP A 155 -34.82 13.42 38.91
C ASP A 155 -35.59 12.35 38.11
N ALA A 156 -36.89 12.21 38.35
CA ALA A 156 -37.71 11.25 37.61
C ALA A 156 -37.85 11.59 36.14
N ILE A 157 -38.11 12.86 35.80
CA ILE A 157 -38.25 13.35 34.45
C ILE A 157 -36.90 13.27 33.69
N ASN A 158 -35.80 13.66 34.34
CA ASN A 158 -34.45 13.59 33.71
C ASN A 158 -34.05 12.14 33.46
N GLY A 159 -34.31 11.22 34.38
CA GLY A 159 -34.06 9.80 34.14
C GLY A 159 -34.92 9.23 33.01
N ALA A 160 -36.20 9.62 32.91
CA ALA A 160 -37.06 9.22 31.81
C ALA A 160 -36.53 9.78 30.45
N LYS A 161 -36.06 11.05 30.42
CA LYS A 161 -35.42 11.64 29.22
C LYS A 161 -34.14 10.91 28.84
N ASP A 162 -33.30 10.47 29.79
CA ASP A 162 -32.09 9.69 29.49
C ASP A 162 -32.45 8.35 28.81
N ILE A 163 -33.53 7.68 29.24
CA ILE A 163 -34.05 6.46 28.60
C ILE A 163 -34.51 6.77 27.15
N ILE A 164 -35.30 7.82 26.99
CA ILE A 164 -35.81 8.22 25.68
C ILE A 164 -34.68 8.58 24.74
N ALA A 165 -33.69 9.36 25.19
CA ALA A 165 -32.54 9.76 24.41
C ALA A 165 -31.72 8.52 23.95
N GLU A 166 -31.54 7.52 24.81
CA GLU A 166 -30.86 6.32 24.43
C GLU A 166 -31.67 5.51 23.39
N ASN A 167 -32.97 5.37 23.57
CA ASN A 167 -33.85 4.69 22.62
C ASN A 167 -33.79 5.33 21.23
N ILE A 168 -33.84 6.69 21.15
CA ILE A 168 -33.68 7.43 19.89
C ILE A 168 -32.30 7.18 19.29
N SER A 169 -31.25 7.17 20.10
CA SER A 169 -29.87 6.99 19.64
C SER A 169 -29.58 5.57 19.13
N ASP A 170 -30.35 4.59 19.57
CA ASP A 170 -30.18 3.19 19.19
C ASP A 170 -30.98 2.81 17.94
N ASP A 171 -31.89 3.68 17.49
CA ASP A 171 -32.67 3.46 16.28
C ASP A 171 -31.78 3.46 15.04
N ALA A 172 -31.73 2.32 14.34
CA ALA A 172 -30.88 2.13 13.18
C ALA A 172 -31.28 3.02 11.99
N ASP A 173 -32.57 3.26 11.78
CA ASP A 173 -33.09 4.08 10.67
C ASP A 173 -32.71 5.55 10.86
N TYR A 174 -32.82 6.05 12.11
CA TYR A 174 -32.39 7.42 12.43
C TYR A 174 -30.89 7.58 12.19
N ARG A 175 -30.09 6.63 12.65
CA ARG A 175 -28.63 6.66 12.45
C ARG A 175 -28.24 6.60 10.97
N MET A 176 -28.85 5.70 10.20
CA MET A 176 -28.59 5.58 8.76
C MET A 176 -28.93 6.86 8.03
N TRP A 177 -30.09 7.48 8.34
CA TRP A 177 -30.51 8.72 7.71
C TRP A 177 -29.55 9.88 8.10
N ILE A 178 -29.23 10.06 9.37
CA ILE A 178 -28.35 11.12 9.86
C ILE A 178 -26.93 10.96 9.26
N ARG A 179 -26.40 9.75 9.19
CA ARG A 179 -25.11 9.48 8.57
C ARG A 179 -25.11 9.87 7.10
N LYS A 180 -26.13 9.45 6.35
CA LYS A 180 -26.29 9.78 4.94
C LYS A 180 -26.45 11.29 4.71
N TYR A 181 -27.24 11.93 5.54
CA TYR A 181 -27.44 13.38 5.50
C TYR A 181 -26.14 14.13 5.77
N THR A 182 -25.41 13.76 6.84
CA THR A 182 -24.14 14.37 7.23
C THR A 182 -23.07 14.15 6.15
N PHE A 183 -22.96 12.95 5.58
CA PHE A 183 -22.01 12.67 4.50
C PHE A 183 -22.28 13.53 3.24
N ASN A 184 -23.55 13.73 2.88
CA ASN A 184 -23.91 14.46 1.69
C ASN A 184 -23.87 15.98 1.82
N ASN A 185 -24.19 16.52 3.00
CA ASN A 185 -24.40 17.94 3.25
C ASN A 185 -23.41 18.54 4.25
N GLY A 186 -22.66 17.70 4.97
CA GLY A 186 -21.67 18.16 5.94
C GLY A 186 -20.36 18.60 5.29
N SER A 187 -19.59 19.34 6.06
CA SER A 187 -18.24 19.77 5.70
C SER A 187 -17.24 19.35 6.77
N ILE A 188 -16.04 18.94 6.33
CA ILE A 188 -14.90 18.81 7.22
C ILE A 188 -14.34 20.21 7.46
N VAL A 189 -14.17 20.56 8.73
CA VAL A 189 -13.70 21.88 9.15
C VAL A 189 -12.44 21.71 10.00
N SER A 190 -11.41 22.47 9.66
CA SER A 190 -10.16 22.50 10.42
C SER A 190 -9.88 23.90 10.92
N LYS A 191 -9.43 24.02 12.18
CA LYS A 191 -9.03 25.28 12.80
C LYS A 191 -7.70 25.11 13.52
N ALA A 192 -6.86 26.15 13.48
CA ALA A 192 -5.65 26.21 14.29
C ALA A 192 -6.00 26.23 15.78
N LYS A 193 -5.17 25.60 16.62
CA LYS A 193 -5.22 25.80 18.07
C LYS A 193 -4.56 27.10 18.49
N ASP A 194 -3.52 27.51 17.75
CA ASP A 194 -2.85 28.82 17.88
C ASP A 194 -2.62 29.36 16.46
N GLU A 195 -3.40 30.39 16.09
CA GLU A 195 -3.34 31.03 14.77
C GLU A 195 -2.03 31.77 14.49
N LYS A 196 -1.25 32.07 15.56
CA LYS A 196 0.03 32.80 15.43
C LYS A 196 1.23 31.88 15.27
N ALA A 197 1.07 30.58 15.49
CA ALA A 197 2.17 29.64 15.37
C ALA A 197 2.45 29.36 13.90
N GLU A 198 3.68 29.55 13.45
CA GLU A 198 4.11 29.13 12.10
C GLU A 198 4.17 27.60 12.02
N SER A 199 3.56 27.01 11.00
CA SER A 199 3.63 25.56 10.76
C SER A 199 3.41 25.24 9.29
N VAL A 200 3.71 23.99 8.93
CA VAL A 200 3.42 23.46 7.58
C VAL A 200 1.92 23.29 7.29
N TYR A 201 1.07 23.49 8.31
CA TYR A 201 -0.39 23.34 8.25
C TYR A 201 -1.16 24.67 8.11
N GLU A 202 -0.50 25.80 7.86
CA GLU A 202 -1.14 27.11 7.76
C GLU A 202 -2.33 27.14 6.81
N MET A 203 -2.28 26.40 5.70
CA MET A 203 -3.38 26.31 4.76
C MET A 203 -4.65 25.65 5.33
N TYR A 204 -4.56 25.01 6.51
CA TYR A 204 -5.67 24.35 7.21
C TYR A 204 -6.07 25.08 8.50
N TYR A 205 -5.55 26.28 8.79
CA TYR A 205 -5.85 27.03 10.01
C TYR A 205 -7.29 27.54 10.08
N ASP A 206 -7.87 27.85 8.93
CA ASP A 206 -9.31 28.13 8.77
C ASP A 206 -9.77 27.50 7.46
N TYR A 207 -10.08 26.23 7.52
CA TYR A 207 -10.38 25.44 6.33
C TYR A 207 -11.73 24.73 6.44
N SER A 208 -12.49 24.73 5.34
CA SER A 208 -13.77 24.03 5.23
C SER A 208 -13.95 23.46 3.83
N GLU A 209 -14.30 22.18 3.73
CA GLU A 209 -14.60 21.52 2.47
C GLU A 209 -15.70 20.46 2.65
N ALA A 210 -16.56 20.29 1.62
CA ALA A 210 -17.64 19.29 1.68
C ALA A 210 -17.07 17.87 1.89
N VAL A 211 -17.63 17.11 2.85
CA VAL A 211 -17.22 15.74 3.20
C VAL A 211 -17.08 14.85 1.97
N LYS A 212 -18.08 14.87 1.07
CA LYS A 212 -18.11 14.03 -0.14
C LYS A 212 -17.08 14.40 -1.20
N LYS A 213 -16.39 15.54 -1.08
CA LYS A 213 -15.49 16.08 -2.12
C LYS A 213 -14.04 16.18 -1.66
N VAL A 214 -13.79 16.11 -0.35
CA VAL A 214 -12.45 16.32 0.21
C VAL A 214 -11.46 15.25 -0.34
N PRO A 215 -10.33 15.68 -0.93
CA PRO A 215 -9.30 14.76 -1.41
C PRO A 215 -8.57 14.05 -0.26
N GLY A 216 -8.17 12.78 -0.50
CA GLY A 216 -7.52 11.96 0.52
C GLY A 216 -6.27 12.57 1.12
N HIS A 217 -5.40 13.18 0.31
CA HIS A 217 -4.17 13.82 0.81
C HIS A 217 -4.43 14.97 1.80
N ARG A 218 -5.56 15.70 1.65
CA ARG A 218 -5.97 16.74 2.61
C ARG A 218 -6.48 16.14 3.91
N VAL A 219 -7.22 15.02 3.83
CA VAL A 219 -7.65 14.27 5.03
C VAL A 219 -6.44 13.81 5.83
N LEU A 220 -5.44 13.20 5.18
CA LEU A 220 -4.21 12.76 5.85
C LEU A 220 -3.40 13.92 6.43
N ALA A 221 -3.31 15.05 5.72
CA ALA A 221 -2.66 16.26 6.22
C ALA A 221 -3.33 16.81 7.49
N MET A 222 -4.66 16.93 7.47
CA MET A 222 -5.43 17.39 8.63
C MET A 222 -5.33 16.43 9.81
N ASN A 223 -5.38 15.12 9.57
CA ASN A 223 -5.23 14.11 10.62
C ASN A 223 -3.85 14.21 11.28
N ARG A 224 -2.78 14.41 10.51
CA ARG A 224 -1.43 14.59 11.03
C ARG A 224 -1.32 15.90 11.83
N GLY A 225 -1.85 17.01 11.32
CA GLY A 225 -1.87 18.28 12.05
C GLY A 225 -2.66 18.20 13.36
N GLU A 226 -3.72 17.39 13.41
CA GLU A 226 -4.47 17.13 14.64
C GLU A 226 -3.68 16.26 15.64
N ALA A 227 -3.01 15.20 15.15
CA ALA A 227 -2.14 14.34 15.96
C ALA A 227 -0.96 15.13 16.55
N GLU A 228 -0.38 16.05 15.80
CA GLU A 228 0.67 16.97 16.23
C GLU A 228 0.13 18.12 17.12
N LYS A 229 -1.18 18.15 17.39
CA LYS A 229 -1.87 19.15 18.23
C LYS A 229 -1.83 20.59 17.69
N VAL A 230 -1.57 20.77 16.42
CA VAL A 230 -1.60 22.07 15.72
C VAL A 230 -3.02 22.42 15.30
N LEU A 231 -3.78 21.43 14.82
CA LEU A 231 -5.14 21.60 14.32
C LEU A 231 -6.19 20.99 15.27
N THR A 232 -7.43 21.45 15.11
CA THR A 232 -8.64 20.80 15.59
C THR A 232 -9.53 20.54 14.37
N VAL A 233 -9.90 19.27 14.14
CA VAL A 233 -10.66 18.87 12.95
C VAL A 233 -12.01 18.31 13.37
N LYS A 234 -13.10 18.77 12.74
CA LYS A 234 -14.47 18.38 13.05
C LYS A 234 -15.30 18.24 11.77
N ILE A 235 -16.41 17.50 11.88
CA ILE A 235 -17.47 17.55 10.88
C ILE A 235 -18.50 18.59 11.31
N SER A 236 -18.84 19.50 10.43
CA SER A 236 -19.90 20.48 10.62
C SER A 236 -21.07 20.14 9.69
N VAL A 237 -22.28 20.22 10.22
CA VAL A 237 -23.53 19.96 9.47
C VAL A 237 -24.64 20.87 10.00
N ASP A 238 -25.69 21.06 9.24
CA ASP A 238 -26.89 21.75 9.68
C ASP A 238 -27.64 20.88 10.71
N GLU A 239 -27.37 21.12 11.99
CA GLU A 239 -27.97 20.39 13.12
C GLU A 239 -29.48 20.62 13.22
N GLU A 240 -29.96 21.82 12.85
CA GLU A 240 -31.39 22.16 12.92
C GLU A 240 -32.23 21.26 12.01
N GLN A 241 -31.73 20.96 10.81
CA GLN A 241 -32.40 20.04 9.89
C GLN A 241 -32.45 18.61 10.44
N ILE A 242 -31.42 18.16 11.11
CA ILE A 242 -31.38 16.83 11.71
C ILE A 242 -32.34 16.75 12.88
N ILE A 243 -32.36 17.77 13.76
CA ILE A 243 -33.29 17.84 14.87
C ILE A 243 -34.75 17.88 14.37
N LYS A 244 -35.06 18.68 13.35
CA LYS A 244 -36.39 18.72 12.71
C LYS A 244 -36.80 17.36 12.17
N TYR A 245 -35.85 16.62 11.55
CA TYR A 245 -36.12 15.26 11.08
C TYR A 245 -36.47 14.34 12.26
N LEU A 246 -35.68 14.33 13.33
CA LEU A 246 -35.94 13.51 14.52
C LEU A 246 -37.28 13.90 15.17
N GLU A 247 -37.56 15.20 15.34
CA GLU A 247 -38.83 15.68 15.85
C GLU A 247 -40.00 15.16 15.02
N SER A 248 -39.90 15.19 13.68
CA SER A 248 -40.95 14.70 12.78
C SER A 248 -41.23 13.18 12.90
N LYS A 249 -40.22 12.42 13.38
CA LYS A 249 -40.35 10.98 13.56
C LYS A 249 -40.80 10.59 14.96
N VAL A 250 -40.32 11.31 15.97
CA VAL A 250 -40.57 10.97 17.39
C VAL A 250 -41.85 11.65 17.92
N ILE A 251 -42.12 12.88 17.47
CA ILE A 251 -43.32 13.64 17.94
C ILE A 251 -44.46 13.38 16.95
N VAL A 252 -45.31 12.40 17.34
CA VAL A 252 -46.49 12.00 16.53
C VAL A 252 -47.77 12.69 16.96
N ASN A 253 -47.84 13.16 18.20
CA ASN A 253 -48.96 13.90 18.75
C ASN A 253 -48.51 15.20 19.37
N ASN A 254 -49.21 16.31 19.11
CA ASN A 254 -48.89 17.62 19.68
C ASN A 254 -49.44 17.73 21.12
N ASN A 255 -48.88 16.95 22.04
CA ASN A 255 -49.30 16.91 23.44
C ASN A 255 -48.45 17.87 24.27
N GLU A 256 -49.05 18.98 24.74
CA GLU A 256 -48.38 20.02 25.50
C GLU A 256 -47.66 19.52 26.76
N ASN A 257 -48.11 18.40 27.35
CA ASN A 257 -47.52 17.82 28.56
C ASN A 257 -46.22 17.05 28.28
N THR A 258 -45.98 16.56 27.05
CA THR A 258 -44.85 15.66 26.73
C THR A 258 -43.91 16.21 25.68
N VAL A 259 -44.40 17.04 24.74
CA VAL A 259 -43.60 17.61 23.65
C VAL A 259 -42.35 18.35 24.11
N PRO A 260 -42.39 19.20 25.16
CA PRO A 260 -41.21 19.88 25.63
C PRO A 260 -40.06 18.90 26.03
N GLN A 261 -40.38 17.85 26.77
CA GLN A 261 -39.44 16.84 27.23
C GLN A 261 -38.93 15.96 26.10
N LEU A 262 -39.79 15.66 25.10
CA LEU A 262 -39.35 14.97 23.90
C LEU A 262 -38.35 15.80 23.10
N LYS A 263 -38.56 17.09 22.92
CA LYS A 263 -37.62 17.97 22.25
C LYS A 263 -36.27 18.05 22.96
N GLU A 264 -36.29 18.14 24.28
CA GLU A 264 -35.06 18.10 25.09
C GLU A 264 -34.35 16.73 24.95
N ALA A 265 -35.07 15.62 25.00
CA ALA A 265 -34.50 14.28 24.83
C ALA A 265 -33.96 14.06 23.41
N ILE A 266 -34.63 14.56 22.38
CA ILE A 266 -34.16 14.53 21.00
C ILE A 266 -32.84 15.31 20.83
N THR A 267 -32.81 16.51 21.38
CA THR A 267 -31.60 17.36 21.33
C THR A 267 -30.43 16.69 22.04
N ASP A 268 -30.66 16.12 23.23
CA ASP A 268 -29.66 15.37 23.98
C ASP A 268 -29.22 14.09 23.25
N ALA A 269 -30.18 13.31 22.69
CA ALA A 269 -29.87 12.12 21.89
C ALA A 269 -28.94 12.48 20.71
N PHE A 270 -29.25 13.56 19.99
CA PHE A 270 -28.45 14.00 18.87
C PHE A 270 -27.06 14.46 19.32
N SER A 271 -26.99 15.45 20.19
CA SER A 271 -25.74 16.14 20.53
C SER A 271 -24.77 15.27 21.34
N ARG A 272 -25.27 14.43 22.24
CA ARG A 272 -24.46 13.64 23.17
C ARG A 272 -24.21 12.21 22.68
N LEU A 273 -25.17 11.57 22.00
CA LEU A 273 -25.10 10.16 21.69
C LEU A 273 -24.91 9.85 20.19
N ILE A 274 -25.69 10.52 19.31
CA ILE A 274 -25.69 10.18 17.88
C ILE A 274 -24.56 10.87 17.15
N PHE A 275 -24.52 12.22 17.20
CA PHE A 275 -23.61 12.99 16.36
C PHE A 275 -22.12 12.72 16.63
N PRO A 276 -21.64 12.62 17.89
CA PRO A 276 -20.24 12.29 18.14
C PRO A 276 -19.81 10.90 17.62
N SER A 277 -20.75 9.97 17.56
CA SER A 277 -20.52 8.64 16.97
C SER A 277 -20.45 8.72 15.45
N ILE A 278 -21.42 9.38 14.81
CA ILE A 278 -21.48 9.52 13.36
C ILE A 278 -20.32 10.38 12.84
N GLU A 279 -19.94 11.46 13.54
CA GLU A 279 -18.77 12.26 13.21
C GLU A 279 -17.51 11.39 13.15
N ARG A 280 -17.29 10.55 14.17
CA ARG A 280 -16.17 9.62 14.23
C ARG A 280 -16.23 8.58 13.11
N GLU A 281 -17.40 8.03 12.85
CA GLU A 281 -17.61 7.05 11.76
C GLU A 281 -17.26 7.66 10.41
N ILE A 282 -17.75 8.87 10.11
CA ILE A 282 -17.45 9.58 8.85
C ILE A 282 -15.97 9.92 8.76
N ARG A 283 -15.35 10.40 9.84
CA ARG A 283 -13.91 10.69 9.85
C ARG A 283 -13.07 9.43 9.63
N ASN A 284 -13.45 8.31 10.23
CA ASN A 284 -12.79 7.02 10.02
C ASN A 284 -12.95 6.57 8.56
N GLU A 285 -14.14 6.67 7.98
CA GLU A 285 -14.40 6.32 6.58
C GLU A 285 -13.55 7.17 5.61
N LEU A 286 -13.47 8.48 5.86
CA LEU A 286 -12.60 9.37 5.07
C LEU A 286 -11.13 9.00 5.20
N THR A 287 -10.69 8.66 6.40
CA THR A 287 -9.31 8.26 6.67
C THR A 287 -8.99 6.92 5.98
N GLU A 288 -9.85 5.91 6.11
CA GLU A 288 -9.67 4.62 5.46
C GLU A 288 -9.60 4.75 3.92
N LYS A 289 -10.50 5.52 3.33
CA LYS A 289 -10.47 5.80 1.87
C LYS A 289 -9.20 6.53 1.44
N ALA A 290 -8.75 7.48 2.25
CA ALA A 290 -7.52 8.22 1.99
C ALA A 290 -6.28 7.35 2.09
N GLU A 291 -6.22 6.48 3.11
CA GLU A 291 -5.16 5.50 3.30
C GLU A 291 -5.13 4.49 2.15
N ASP A 292 -6.27 3.96 1.73
CA ASP A 292 -6.37 2.99 0.62
C ASP A 292 -5.84 3.57 -0.69
N SER A 293 -6.26 4.80 -1.00
CA SER A 293 -5.76 5.51 -2.18
C SER A 293 -4.24 5.73 -2.11
N ALA A 294 -3.73 6.17 -0.95
CA ALA A 294 -2.30 6.41 -0.75
C ALA A 294 -1.48 5.10 -0.81
N ILE A 295 -1.95 4.01 -0.18
CA ILE A 295 -1.29 2.70 -0.21
C ILE A 295 -1.20 2.16 -1.64
N ASN A 296 -2.25 2.34 -2.46
CA ASN A 296 -2.22 1.95 -3.87
C ASN A 296 -1.13 2.71 -4.65
N VAL A 297 -1.00 4.01 -4.42
CA VAL A 297 0.07 4.82 -5.03
C VAL A 297 1.45 4.35 -4.55
N PHE A 298 1.60 4.10 -3.25
CA PHE A 298 2.86 3.60 -2.68
C PHE A 298 3.23 2.23 -3.23
N GLY A 299 2.25 1.34 -3.41
CA GLY A 299 2.44 0.05 -4.06
C GLY A 299 3.01 0.20 -5.47
N LYS A 300 2.42 1.07 -6.29
CA LYS A 300 2.91 1.34 -7.65
C LYS A 300 4.31 1.97 -7.67
N ASN A 301 4.57 2.93 -6.78
CA ASN A 301 5.90 3.52 -6.66
C ASN A 301 6.95 2.47 -6.24
N LEU A 302 6.59 1.57 -5.32
CA LEU A 302 7.47 0.47 -4.90
C LEU A 302 7.69 -0.52 -6.04
N GLU A 303 6.64 -0.94 -6.76
CA GLU A 303 6.75 -1.83 -7.91
C GLU A 303 7.74 -1.29 -8.94
N GLN A 304 7.60 -0.02 -9.28
CA GLN A 304 8.49 0.65 -10.25
C GLN A 304 9.94 0.72 -9.77
N LEU A 305 10.15 0.93 -8.46
CA LEU A 305 11.49 0.94 -7.86
C LEU A 305 12.14 -0.45 -7.92
N LEU A 306 11.37 -1.50 -7.62
CA LEU A 306 11.81 -2.89 -7.62
C LEU A 306 12.07 -3.42 -9.04
N LEU A 307 11.28 -2.97 -10.01
CA LEU A 307 11.37 -3.40 -11.40
C LEU A 307 12.30 -2.51 -12.25
N GLN A 308 13.08 -1.63 -11.65
CA GLN A 308 14.13 -0.91 -12.37
C GLN A 308 15.13 -1.90 -12.96
N PRO A 309 15.60 -1.67 -14.24
CA PRO A 309 16.57 -2.54 -14.87
C PRO A 309 17.89 -2.57 -14.09
N PRO A 310 18.48 -3.74 -13.90
CA PRO A 310 19.80 -3.87 -13.30
C PRO A 310 20.89 -3.31 -14.21
N VAL A 311 21.87 -2.65 -13.62
CA VAL A 311 23.10 -2.19 -14.32
C VAL A 311 24.22 -3.18 -14.01
N SER A 312 24.27 -4.26 -14.77
CA SER A 312 25.20 -5.37 -14.55
C SER A 312 26.55 -5.15 -15.26
N GLY A 313 27.56 -5.90 -14.82
CA GLY A 313 28.88 -5.93 -15.49
C GLY A 313 29.88 -4.85 -15.04
N HIS A 314 29.48 -3.94 -14.14
CA HIS A 314 30.32 -2.87 -13.63
C HIS A 314 30.96 -3.21 -12.29
N VAL A 315 32.20 -2.76 -12.08
CA VAL A 315 32.75 -2.58 -10.74
C VAL A 315 32.23 -1.25 -10.23
N VAL A 316 31.51 -1.26 -9.11
CA VAL A 316 30.76 -0.12 -8.59
C VAL A 316 31.39 0.40 -7.31
N LEU A 317 31.56 1.73 -7.22
CA LEU A 317 31.87 2.41 -5.97
C LEU A 317 30.58 2.94 -5.35
N GLY A 318 30.12 2.34 -4.27
CA GLY A 318 29.03 2.87 -3.44
C GLY A 318 29.53 4.03 -2.59
N TRP A 319 28.81 5.13 -2.62
CA TRP A 319 29.11 6.34 -1.87
C TRP A 319 27.91 6.70 -0.98
N ASP A 320 28.07 6.48 0.31
CA ASP A 320 27.10 6.87 1.34
C ASP A 320 27.49 8.26 1.87
N PRO A 321 26.80 9.33 1.43
CA PRO A 321 27.19 10.71 1.72
C PRO A 321 26.87 11.10 3.17
N ALA A 322 27.77 11.81 3.82
CA ALA A 322 27.55 12.36 5.14
C ALA A 322 28.46 13.56 5.42
N PHE A 323 28.01 14.48 6.27
CA PHE A 323 28.83 15.62 6.71
C PHE A 323 29.84 15.24 7.79
N ARG A 324 29.42 15.22 9.05
CA ARG A 324 30.28 15.12 10.22
C ARG A 324 31.06 13.79 10.31
N THR A 325 30.40 12.69 9.98
CA THR A 325 30.95 11.34 10.15
C THR A 325 31.80 10.86 8.98
N GLY A 326 31.93 11.69 7.93
CA GLY A 326 32.62 11.35 6.68
C GLY A 326 31.77 10.46 5.76
N CYS A 327 32.03 10.53 4.47
CA CYS A 327 31.39 9.69 3.44
C CYS A 327 32.01 8.29 3.49
N LYS A 328 31.14 7.26 3.54
CA LYS A 328 31.57 5.85 3.53
C LYS A 328 31.56 5.34 2.12
N LEU A 329 32.64 4.68 1.75
CA LEU A 329 32.83 4.13 0.42
C LEU A 329 32.93 2.61 0.49
N ALA A 330 32.33 1.91 -0.47
CA ALA A 330 32.48 0.48 -0.67
C ALA A 330 32.68 0.16 -2.14
N VAL A 331 33.74 -0.56 -2.48
CA VAL A 331 33.99 -1.07 -3.82
C VAL A 331 33.37 -2.45 -3.95
N VAL A 332 32.49 -2.64 -4.94
CA VAL A 332 31.77 -3.88 -5.16
C VAL A 332 32.05 -4.36 -6.60
N ASP A 333 32.46 -5.62 -6.73
CA ASP A 333 32.69 -6.20 -8.07
C ASP A 333 31.38 -6.47 -8.83
N ALA A 334 31.50 -6.90 -10.07
CA ALA A 334 30.34 -7.16 -10.95
C ALA A 334 29.42 -8.29 -10.43
N THR A 335 29.83 -9.07 -9.43
CA THR A 335 29.03 -10.13 -8.80
C THR A 335 28.37 -9.71 -7.50
N GLY A 336 28.57 -8.46 -7.06
CA GLY A 336 28.06 -7.95 -5.80
C GLY A 336 28.96 -8.21 -4.59
N LYS A 337 30.18 -8.76 -4.78
CA LYS A 337 31.14 -8.99 -3.69
C LYS A 337 31.86 -7.69 -3.33
N VAL A 338 31.93 -7.37 -2.04
CA VAL A 338 32.68 -6.21 -1.56
C VAL A 338 34.19 -6.52 -1.62
N LEU A 339 34.94 -5.66 -2.29
CA LEU A 339 36.40 -5.77 -2.48
C LEU A 339 37.17 -4.88 -1.51
N ASP A 340 36.66 -3.68 -1.20
CA ASP A 340 37.32 -2.72 -0.33
C ASP A 340 36.31 -1.76 0.30
N THR A 341 36.65 -1.19 1.43
CA THR A 341 35.85 -0.13 2.08
C THR A 341 36.77 0.92 2.68
N THR A 342 36.34 2.19 2.61
CA THR A 342 37.09 3.30 3.22
C THR A 342 36.16 4.44 3.62
N VAL A 343 36.69 5.40 4.38
CA VAL A 343 35.99 6.63 4.76
C VAL A 343 36.78 7.82 4.27
N ILE A 344 36.09 8.77 3.66
CA ILE A 344 36.67 10.04 3.19
C ILE A 344 35.89 11.22 3.79
N TYR A 345 36.51 12.40 3.82
CA TYR A 345 35.96 13.59 4.45
C TYR A 345 35.92 14.81 3.48
N PRO A 346 35.25 14.69 2.33
CA PRO A 346 35.25 15.74 1.33
C PRO A 346 34.35 16.94 1.68
N THR A 347 33.41 16.75 2.63
CA THR A 347 32.38 17.71 2.99
C THR A 347 32.67 18.42 4.33
N ALA A 348 31.91 19.48 4.62
CA ALA A 348 32.02 20.17 5.91
C ALA A 348 31.76 19.20 7.11
N PRO A 349 32.38 19.42 8.27
CA PRO A 349 33.32 20.51 8.61
C PRO A 349 34.76 20.27 8.20
N GLN A 350 35.14 19.03 7.81
CA GLN A 350 36.56 18.68 7.57
C GLN A 350 37.10 19.20 6.25
N ASN A 351 36.28 19.26 5.18
CA ASN A 351 36.62 19.78 3.84
C ASN A 351 37.95 19.27 3.27
N LYS A 352 38.27 17.97 3.47
CA LYS A 352 39.49 17.34 2.96
C LYS A 352 39.30 16.89 1.50
N VAL A 353 38.99 17.83 0.60
CA VAL A 353 38.61 17.57 -0.80
C VAL A 353 39.75 16.89 -1.56
N GLU A 354 40.97 17.45 -1.55
CA GLU A 354 42.10 16.92 -2.32
C GLU A 354 42.55 15.51 -1.83
N GLU A 355 42.56 15.27 -0.53
CA GLU A 355 42.87 13.98 0.03
C GLU A 355 41.81 12.93 -0.41
N SER A 356 40.55 13.33 -0.42
CA SER A 356 39.41 12.49 -0.82
C SER A 356 39.48 12.19 -2.33
N LYS A 357 39.75 13.17 -3.19
CA LYS A 357 39.96 13.00 -4.64
C LYS A 357 41.08 11.99 -4.90
N LYS A 358 42.24 12.14 -4.22
CA LYS A 358 43.38 11.23 -4.37
C LYS A 358 43.02 9.80 -3.98
N THR A 359 42.28 9.61 -2.88
CA THR A 359 41.83 8.30 -2.42
C THR A 359 40.88 7.64 -3.42
N VAL A 360 39.92 8.37 -3.93
CA VAL A 360 38.92 7.82 -4.88
C VAL A 360 39.59 7.48 -6.21
N LYS A 361 40.49 8.32 -6.75
CA LYS A 361 41.26 8.03 -7.98
C LYS A 361 42.15 6.78 -7.81
N ALA A 362 42.74 6.61 -6.63
CA ALA A 362 43.52 5.40 -6.36
C ALA A 362 42.65 4.15 -6.38
N LEU A 363 41.42 4.21 -5.81
CA LEU A 363 40.46 3.11 -5.86
C LEU A 363 39.97 2.83 -7.29
N ILE A 364 39.68 3.89 -8.09
CA ILE A 364 39.30 3.75 -9.51
C ILE A 364 40.36 2.97 -10.26
N ASN A 365 41.61 3.40 -10.16
CA ASN A 365 42.73 2.75 -10.85
C ASN A 365 43.03 1.34 -10.34
N LYS A 366 42.93 1.10 -9.01
CA LYS A 366 43.22 -0.19 -8.41
C LYS A 366 42.21 -1.29 -8.78
N TYR A 367 40.93 -0.93 -8.83
CA TYR A 367 39.84 -1.91 -9.01
C TYR A 367 39.17 -1.82 -10.37
N GLY A 368 39.50 -0.87 -11.21
CA GLY A 368 38.86 -0.64 -12.52
C GLY A 368 37.38 -0.21 -12.34
N ILE A 369 37.13 0.70 -11.40
CA ILE A 369 35.78 1.20 -11.15
C ILE A 369 35.30 1.95 -12.37
N SER A 370 34.16 1.60 -12.92
CA SER A 370 33.51 2.23 -14.08
C SER A 370 32.21 2.96 -13.73
N LEU A 371 31.68 2.76 -12.51
CA LEU A 371 30.42 3.37 -12.08
C LEU A 371 30.49 3.76 -10.60
N ILE A 372 30.02 4.97 -10.28
CA ILE A 372 29.85 5.46 -8.91
C ILE A 372 28.36 5.51 -8.59
N SER A 373 27.93 4.82 -7.54
CA SER A 373 26.56 4.82 -7.02
C SER A 373 26.51 5.77 -5.82
N LEU A 374 25.94 6.96 -5.99
CA LEU A 374 25.81 7.98 -4.95
C LEU A 374 24.45 7.90 -4.29
N GLY A 375 24.41 7.74 -2.96
CA GLY A 375 23.18 7.85 -2.17
C GLY A 375 22.59 9.27 -2.24
N ASN A 376 21.25 9.37 -2.26
CA ASN A 376 20.54 10.65 -2.36
C ASN A 376 20.22 11.33 -1.02
N GLY A 377 20.91 10.94 0.06
CA GLY A 377 20.66 11.47 1.40
C GLY A 377 21.43 12.75 1.74
N THR A 378 21.67 12.92 3.02
CA THR A 378 22.38 14.11 3.55
C THR A 378 23.79 14.23 2.94
N ALA A 379 24.20 15.43 2.49
CA ALA A 379 25.46 15.73 1.80
C ALA A 379 25.61 15.09 0.39
N SER A 380 24.55 14.59 -0.21
CA SER A 380 24.56 14.02 -1.57
C SER A 380 24.99 15.09 -2.59
N ARG A 381 24.49 16.30 -2.46
CA ARG A 381 24.80 17.43 -3.34
C ARG A 381 26.28 17.77 -3.35
N GLU A 382 26.85 17.96 -2.17
CA GLU A 382 28.25 18.32 -2.00
C GLU A 382 29.14 17.19 -2.52
N SER A 383 28.74 15.95 -2.29
CA SER A 383 29.42 14.76 -2.81
C SER A 383 29.35 14.68 -4.35
N GLU A 384 28.19 15.01 -4.95
CA GLU A 384 27.99 14.98 -6.39
C GLU A 384 28.95 15.92 -7.13
N VAL A 385 29.13 17.15 -6.64
CA VAL A 385 30.09 18.11 -7.21
C VAL A 385 31.51 17.53 -7.21
N ILE A 386 31.91 16.92 -6.10
CA ILE A 386 33.24 16.33 -5.95
C ILE A 386 33.41 15.12 -6.86
N ILE A 387 32.39 14.28 -7.01
CA ILE A 387 32.38 13.14 -7.93
C ILE A 387 32.54 13.61 -9.37
N ALA A 388 31.82 14.66 -9.79
CA ALA A 388 31.96 15.21 -11.14
C ALA A 388 33.37 15.74 -11.40
N ASP A 389 33.99 16.39 -10.42
CA ASP A 389 35.40 16.82 -10.55
C ASP A 389 36.35 15.62 -10.65
N ILE A 390 36.13 14.57 -9.84
CA ILE A 390 36.93 13.34 -9.90
C ILE A 390 36.82 12.69 -11.28
N ILE A 391 35.63 12.61 -11.84
CA ILE A 391 35.37 12.01 -13.16
C ILE A 391 36.08 12.81 -14.28
N LYS A 392 36.03 14.14 -14.23
CA LYS A 392 36.75 15.00 -15.20
C LYS A 392 38.27 14.83 -15.15
N GLU A 393 38.80 14.51 -13.99
CA GLU A 393 40.24 14.35 -13.76
C GLU A 393 40.70 12.88 -13.84
N ALA A 394 39.79 11.91 -14.04
CA ALA A 394 40.11 10.48 -14.11
C ALA A 394 40.67 10.10 -15.48
N ASP A 395 41.64 9.18 -15.48
CA ASP A 395 42.29 8.68 -16.74
C ASP A 395 41.39 7.65 -17.44
N SER A 396 40.39 7.09 -16.74
CA SER A 396 39.46 6.09 -17.26
C SER A 396 38.04 6.65 -17.36
N HIS A 397 37.24 6.07 -18.25
CA HIS A 397 35.82 6.44 -18.36
C HIS A 397 35.04 5.94 -17.12
N VAL A 398 34.55 6.86 -16.33
CA VAL A 398 33.74 6.60 -15.13
C VAL A 398 32.44 7.41 -15.24
N GLU A 399 31.34 6.78 -14.92
CA GLU A 399 30.04 7.45 -14.85
C GLU A 399 29.52 7.39 -13.41
N TYR A 400 28.53 8.20 -13.07
CA TYR A 400 27.84 8.10 -11.79
C TYR A 400 26.32 8.10 -11.95
N ALA A 401 25.66 7.55 -10.97
CA ALA A 401 24.22 7.63 -10.84
C ALA A 401 23.83 7.92 -9.37
N ILE A 402 22.76 8.71 -9.21
CA ILE A 402 22.17 8.95 -7.91
C ILE A 402 21.18 7.83 -7.63
N VAL A 403 21.34 7.17 -6.48
CA VAL A 403 20.55 6.02 -6.07
C VAL A 403 19.72 6.38 -4.84
N ASN A 404 18.47 5.99 -4.83
CA ASN A 404 17.63 6.16 -3.65
C ASN A 404 18.16 5.30 -2.48
N GLU A 405 18.62 5.95 -1.41
CA GLU A 405 19.17 5.28 -0.22
C GLU A 405 18.09 4.92 0.83
N ALA A 406 16.81 5.18 0.57
CA ALA A 406 15.73 4.90 1.52
C ALA A 406 15.82 3.47 2.04
N GLY A 407 15.72 3.32 3.36
CA GLY A 407 15.85 2.05 4.06
C GLY A 407 17.28 1.48 4.17
N ALA A 408 18.32 2.10 3.57
CA ALA A 408 19.70 1.62 3.69
C ALA A 408 20.20 1.63 5.15
N SER A 409 19.82 2.65 5.91
CA SER A 409 20.10 2.75 7.35
C SER A 409 19.40 1.64 8.17
N VAL A 410 18.16 1.29 7.78
CA VAL A 410 17.42 0.20 8.43
C VAL A 410 18.07 -1.14 8.13
N TYR A 411 18.42 -1.39 6.86
CA TYR A 411 19.16 -2.60 6.48
C TYR A 411 20.49 -2.71 7.22
N SER A 412 21.33 -1.67 7.19
CA SER A 412 22.68 -1.70 7.73
C SER A 412 22.72 -1.96 9.25
N ALA A 413 21.66 -1.58 9.97
CA ALA A 413 21.49 -1.86 11.40
C ALA A 413 20.80 -3.22 11.68
N SER A 414 20.32 -3.92 10.65
CA SER A 414 19.57 -5.16 10.79
C SER A 414 20.46 -6.35 11.19
N LYS A 415 19.81 -7.38 11.73
CA LYS A 415 20.45 -8.68 11.99
C LYS A 415 20.97 -9.32 10.70
N LEU A 416 20.19 -9.22 9.61
CA LEU A 416 20.56 -9.74 8.30
C LEU A 416 21.88 -9.12 7.80
N ALA A 417 22.02 -7.79 7.87
CA ALA A 417 23.24 -7.12 7.46
C ALA A 417 24.44 -7.47 8.37
N THR A 418 24.18 -7.72 9.65
CA THR A 418 25.22 -8.18 10.59
C THR A 418 25.69 -9.61 10.26
N GLU A 419 24.79 -10.51 9.90
CA GLU A 419 25.12 -11.86 9.45
C GLU A 419 25.86 -11.84 8.09
N GLU A 420 25.46 -10.96 7.17
CA GLU A 420 26.10 -10.80 5.85
C GLU A 420 27.50 -10.16 5.94
N PHE A 421 27.67 -9.20 6.81
CA PHE A 421 28.91 -8.44 7.01
C PHE A 421 29.28 -8.33 8.51
N PRO A 422 29.73 -9.41 9.15
CA PRO A 422 29.98 -9.41 10.59
C PRO A 422 31.11 -8.46 11.02
N ASN A 423 32.06 -8.17 10.13
CA ASN A 423 33.22 -7.33 10.38
C ASN A 423 33.07 -5.87 9.94
N PHE A 424 31.94 -5.50 9.34
CA PHE A 424 31.69 -4.14 8.86
C PHE A 424 30.88 -3.35 9.89
N ASP A 425 31.15 -2.07 9.98
CA ASP A 425 30.28 -1.14 10.69
C ASP A 425 29.01 -0.81 9.88
N VAL A 426 28.08 -0.08 10.50
CA VAL A 426 26.80 0.30 9.90
C VAL A 426 27.00 1.12 8.62
N GLY A 427 27.97 2.02 8.59
CA GLY A 427 28.26 2.86 7.43
C GLY A 427 28.85 2.08 6.25
N GLN A 428 29.75 1.15 6.51
CA GLN A 428 30.31 0.27 5.48
C GLN A 428 29.24 -0.63 4.86
N ARG A 429 28.31 -1.16 5.68
CA ARG A 429 27.16 -1.93 5.20
C ARG A 429 26.21 -1.09 4.34
N SER A 430 25.98 0.17 4.74
CA SER A 430 25.17 1.12 3.97
C SER A 430 25.78 1.41 2.59
N ALA A 431 27.09 1.73 2.53
CA ALA A 431 27.79 1.99 1.28
C ALA A 431 27.77 0.76 0.35
N ALA A 432 27.94 -0.46 0.90
CA ALA A 432 27.86 -1.69 0.14
C ALA A 432 26.45 -1.90 -0.44
N SER A 433 25.40 -1.61 0.35
CA SER A 433 24.01 -1.66 -0.10
C SER A 433 23.74 -0.67 -1.23
N ILE A 434 24.21 0.58 -1.12
CA ILE A 434 24.06 1.61 -2.14
C ILE A 434 24.74 1.17 -3.47
N ALA A 435 25.91 0.55 -3.39
CA ALA A 435 26.59 0.02 -4.61
C ALA A 435 25.76 -1.11 -5.27
N ARG A 436 25.24 -2.03 -4.48
CA ARG A 436 24.48 -3.19 -4.99
C ARG A 436 23.09 -2.81 -5.52
N ARG A 437 22.48 -1.73 -5.02
CA ARG A 437 21.17 -1.24 -5.51
C ARG A 437 21.16 -0.87 -6.96
N ILE A 438 22.26 -0.33 -7.50
CA ILE A 438 22.33 -0.04 -8.94
C ILE A 438 22.60 -1.32 -9.74
N GLN A 439 23.32 -2.29 -9.17
CA GLN A 439 23.59 -3.56 -9.84
C GLN A 439 22.34 -4.42 -9.99
N ASP A 440 21.56 -4.58 -8.91
CA ASP A 440 20.24 -5.22 -8.92
C ASP A 440 19.35 -4.65 -7.82
N PRO A 441 18.46 -3.69 -8.15
CA PRO A 441 17.57 -3.06 -7.17
C PRO A 441 16.69 -4.07 -6.45
N LEU A 442 16.10 -5.03 -7.16
CA LEU A 442 15.21 -6.03 -6.57
C LEU A 442 15.93 -6.89 -5.54
N ALA A 443 17.08 -7.46 -5.91
CA ALA A 443 17.84 -8.36 -5.04
C ALA A 443 18.31 -7.68 -3.75
N GLU A 444 18.54 -6.37 -3.78
CA GLU A 444 18.99 -5.62 -2.60
C GLU A 444 17.81 -5.07 -1.77
N LEU A 445 16.78 -4.52 -2.42
CA LEU A 445 15.66 -3.89 -1.71
C LEU A 445 14.78 -4.91 -0.96
N VAL A 446 14.69 -6.16 -1.40
CA VAL A 446 13.96 -7.22 -0.68
C VAL A 446 14.55 -7.54 0.70
N LYS A 447 15.77 -7.11 0.99
CA LYS A 447 16.41 -7.25 2.31
C LYS A 447 15.88 -6.24 3.34
N ILE A 448 15.08 -5.28 2.91
CA ILE A 448 14.54 -4.18 3.70
C ILE A 448 13.05 -4.41 3.90
N ASP A 449 12.55 -4.15 5.10
CA ASP A 449 11.11 -4.11 5.34
C ASP A 449 10.48 -3.09 4.37
N PRO A 450 9.53 -3.46 3.51
CA PRO A 450 8.96 -2.57 2.50
C PRO A 450 8.43 -1.25 3.07
N LYS A 451 7.94 -1.25 4.31
CA LYS A 451 7.50 -0.03 5.02
C LYS A 451 8.63 0.97 5.28
N SER A 452 9.87 0.51 5.29
CA SER A 452 11.04 1.35 5.51
C SER A 452 11.61 1.95 4.23
N ILE A 453 11.07 1.55 3.09
CA ILE A 453 11.37 2.17 1.79
C ILE A 453 10.44 3.37 1.64
N GLY A 454 10.98 4.58 1.56
CA GLY A 454 10.20 5.81 1.39
C GLY A 454 9.62 5.89 -0.02
N VAL A 455 8.32 5.62 -0.16
CA VAL A 455 7.60 5.62 -1.45
C VAL A 455 6.42 6.60 -1.48
N GLY A 456 6.19 7.37 -0.40
CA GLY A 456 5.13 8.37 -0.39
C GLY A 456 5.04 9.19 0.90
N GLN A 457 4.26 10.28 0.82
CA GLN A 457 3.97 11.12 1.98
C GLN A 457 2.98 10.43 2.92
N TYR A 458 3.03 10.77 4.21
CA TYR A 458 2.15 10.23 5.26
C TYR A 458 2.27 8.71 5.50
N GLN A 459 3.29 8.06 4.93
CA GLN A 459 3.50 6.61 5.05
C GLN A 459 3.54 6.13 6.51
N HIS A 460 4.05 6.95 7.43
CA HIS A 460 4.16 6.62 8.86
C HIS A 460 2.89 6.94 9.66
N ASP A 461 1.94 7.68 9.09
CA ASP A 461 0.72 8.16 9.78
C ASP A 461 -0.49 7.24 9.58
N MET A 462 -0.40 6.27 8.66
CA MET A 462 -1.50 5.38 8.31
C MET A 462 -1.46 4.03 9.03
N ASN A 463 -2.46 3.19 8.80
CA ASN A 463 -2.54 1.84 9.35
C ASN A 463 -1.34 0.99 8.90
N GLN A 464 -0.38 0.79 9.81
CA GLN A 464 0.90 0.12 9.54
C GLN A 464 0.74 -1.35 9.17
N LYS A 465 -0.31 -2.04 9.64
CA LYS A 465 -0.58 -3.43 9.27
C LYS A 465 -1.04 -3.49 7.82
N LYS A 466 -2.03 -2.68 7.46
CA LYS A 466 -2.57 -2.62 6.09
C LYS A 466 -1.49 -2.22 5.08
N LEU A 467 -0.69 -1.22 5.43
CA LEU A 467 0.47 -0.81 4.63
C LEU A 467 1.47 -1.96 4.45
N SER A 468 1.83 -2.66 5.54
CA SER A 468 2.76 -3.78 5.49
C SER A 468 2.26 -4.90 4.59
N ASP A 469 1.01 -5.30 4.75
CA ASP A 469 0.39 -6.39 3.98
C ASP A 469 0.37 -6.04 2.48
N ALA A 470 -0.04 -4.81 2.13
CA ALA A 470 -0.09 -4.33 0.75
C ALA A 470 1.31 -4.27 0.11
N LEU A 471 2.29 -3.64 0.78
CA LEU A 471 3.65 -3.50 0.22
C LEU A 471 4.38 -4.85 0.14
N THR A 472 4.16 -5.76 1.09
CA THR A 472 4.69 -7.13 1.02
C THR A 472 4.14 -7.85 -0.21
N GLY A 473 2.84 -7.70 -0.48
CA GLY A 473 2.21 -8.23 -1.68
C GLY A 473 2.86 -7.72 -2.97
N VAL A 474 3.17 -6.43 -3.05
CA VAL A 474 3.88 -5.85 -4.20
C VAL A 474 5.27 -6.47 -4.38
N VAL A 475 6.02 -6.67 -3.31
CA VAL A 475 7.34 -7.33 -3.38
C VAL A 475 7.20 -8.76 -3.89
N GLU A 476 6.23 -9.53 -3.36
CA GLU A 476 5.95 -10.89 -3.83
C GLU A 476 5.64 -10.91 -5.33
N ASP A 477 4.77 -10.02 -5.81
CA ASP A 477 4.40 -9.95 -7.22
C ASP A 477 5.61 -9.62 -8.10
N CYS A 478 6.44 -8.65 -7.70
CA CYS A 478 7.66 -8.28 -8.42
C CYS A 478 8.66 -9.45 -8.50
N VAL A 479 8.94 -10.12 -7.37
CA VAL A 479 9.88 -11.23 -7.30
C VAL A 479 9.40 -12.42 -8.17
N ASN A 480 8.12 -12.76 -8.10
CA ASN A 480 7.56 -13.85 -8.90
C ASN A 480 7.43 -13.48 -10.39
N LYS A 481 7.18 -12.22 -10.72
CA LYS A 481 7.16 -11.71 -12.11
C LYS A 481 8.55 -11.79 -12.76
N VAL A 482 9.59 -11.39 -12.05
CA VAL A 482 10.98 -11.46 -12.54
C VAL A 482 11.49 -12.90 -12.56
N GLY A 483 11.15 -13.70 -11.55
CA GLY A 483 11.72 -15.02 -11.31
C GLY A 483 13.12 -14.92 -10.71
N VAL A 484 13.61 -16.00 -10.13
CA VAL A 484 14.84 -15.98 -9.31
C VAL A 484 15.75 -17.14 -9.69
N ASP A 485 17.06 -16.88 -9.84
CA ASP A 485 18.04 -17.96 -10.02
C ASP A 485 18.25 -18.70 -8.68
N LEU A 486 17.90 -19.98 -8.67
CA LEU A 486 17.98 -20.86 -7.50
C LEU A 486 19.41 -20.99 -6.93
N ASN A 487 20.42 -20.85 -7.79
CA ASN A 487 21.80 -21.03 -7.44
C ASN A 487 22.51 -19.79 -6.90
N THR A 488 21.93 -18.60 -7.11
CA THR A 488 22.56 -17.33 -6.69
C THR A 488 21.70 -16.54 -5.70
N ALA A 489 20.40 -16.81 -5.64
CA ALA A 489 19.47 -16.07 -4.79
C ALA A 489 19.81 -16.13 -3.30
N SER A 490 19.63 -15.01 -2.62
CA SER A 490 19.69 -14.93 -1.16
C SER A 490 18.44 -15.54 -0.52
N ALA A 491 18.54 -15.95 0.75
CA ALA A 491 17.37 -16.43 1.50
C ALA A 491 16.26 -15.35 1.57
N ALA A 492 16.63 -14.07 1.70
CA ALA A 492 15.69 -12.96 1.72
C ALA A 492 14.91 -12.83 0.42
N LEU A 493 15.55 -13.05 -0.75
CA LEU A 493 14.88 -13.04 -2.04
C LEU A 493 13.97 -14.26 -2.23
N LEU A 494 14.46 -15.44 -1.82
CA LEU A 494 13.70 -16.69 -1.92
C LEU A 494 12.43 -16.69 -1.06
N GLU A 495 12.41 -15.96 0.07
CA GLU A 495 11.26 -15.89 0.98
C GLU A 495 10.01 -15.28 0.31
N TYR A 496 10.18 -14.47 -0.74
CA TYR A 496 9.09 -13.89 -1.51
C TYR A 496 8.62 -14.74 -2.70
N ILE A 497 9.25 -15.89 -2.94
CA ILE A 497 8.80 -16.82 -3.97
C ILE A 497 7.55 -17.57 -3.48
N SER A 498 6.55 -17.66 -4.36
CA SER A 498 5.31 -18.41 -4.15
C SER A 498 5.58 -19.77 -3.49
N GLY A 499 4.92 -20.04 -2.36
CA GLY A 499 5.05 -21.31 -1.62
C GLY A 499 6.32 -21.48 -0.79
N ILE A 500 7.23 -20.49 -0.74
CA ILE A 500 8.45 -20.51 0.05
C ILE A 500 8.31 -19.58 1.25
N ASN A 501 8.42 -20.13 2.44
CA ASN A 501 8.51 -19.36 3.67
C ASN A 501 9.98 -19.21 4.12
N LYS A 502 10.21 -18.39 5.15
CA LYS A 502 11.54 -18.11 5.71
C LYS A 502 12.37 -19.37 6.06
N THR A 503 11.71 -20.41 6.55
CA THR A 503 12.39 -21.69 6.88
C THR A 503 12.82 -22.41 5.61
N LEU A 504 11.94 -22.49 4.62
CA LEU A 504 12.24 -23.13 3.34
C LEU A 504 13.35 -22.38 2.58
N ALA A 505 13.31 -21.04 2.59
CA ALA A 505 14.34 -20.20 1.97
C ALA A 505 15.74 -20.49 2.55
N LYS A 506 15.84 -20.59 3.87
CA LYS A 506 17.10 -20.97 4.54
C LYS A 506 17.53 -22.39 4.19
N ASN A 507 16.59 -23.35 4.22
CA ASN A 507 16.91 -24.75 3.89
C ASN A 507 17.38 -24.91 2.44
N ILE A 508 16.85 -24.11 1.49
CA ILE A 508 17.30 -24.12 0.10
C ILE A 508 18.75 -23.65 -0.01
N VAL A 509 19.08 -22.55 0.70
CA VAL A 509 20.46 -22.01 0.71
C VAL A 509 21.42 -23.02 1.35
N GLU A 510 21.08 -23.57 2.52
CA GLU A 510 21.88 -24.58 3.22
C GLU A 510 22.08 -25.85 2.37
N TYR A 511 21.02 -26.32 1.70
CA TYR A 511 21.11 -27.46 0.80
C TYR A 511 22.11 -27.18 -0.34
N ARG A 512 22.05 -25.98 -0.93
CA ARG A 512 22.98 -25.57 -2.01
C ARG A 512 24.43 -25.50 -1.52
N GLU A 513 24.67 -24.98 -0.33
CA GLU A 513 26.00 -24.87 0.25
C GLU A 513 26.59 -26.25 0.60
N THR A 514 25.76 -27.18 1.05
CA THR A 514 26.18 -28.52 1.47
C THR A 514 26.33 -29.49 0.29
N ASN A 515 25.40 -29.44 -0.67
CA ASN A 515 25.32 -30.45 -1.76
C ASN A 515 25.78 -29.90 -3.12
N GLY A 516 26.18 -28.61 -3.17
CA GLY A 516 26.55 -27.92 -4.40
C GLY A 516 25.34 -27.40 -5.18
N ARG A 517 25.59 -26.85 -6.36
CA ARG A 517 24.57 -26.21 -7.20
C ARG A 517 23.44 -27.17 -7.59
N PHE A 518 22.23 -26.65 -7.61
CA PHE A 518 21.08 -27.33 -8.18
C PHE A 518 21.31 -27.51 -9.70
N LYS A 519 21.13 -28.72 -10.19
CA LYS A 519 21.26 -29.09 -11.60
C LYS A 519 19.91 -29.14 -12.33
N ASN A 520 18.85 -29.42 -11.60
CA ASN A 520 17.48 -29.44 -12.08
C ASN A 520 16.48 -29.13 -10.98
N ARG A 521 15.28 -28.66 -11.36
CA ARG A 521 14.20 -28.26 -10.40
C ARG A 521 13.72 -29.41 -9.52
N LYS A 522 13.78 -30.67 -9.98
CA LYS A 522 13.36 -31.84 -9.18
C LYS A 522 14.19 -32.02 -7.90
N GLN A 523 15.42 -31.50 -7.88
CA GLN A 523 16.25 -31.54 -6.67
C GLN A 523 15.68 -30.70 -5.50
N LEU A 524 14.78 -29.76 -5.76
CA LEU A 524 14.07 -29.04 -4.70
C LEU A 524 13.30 -29.97 -3.77
N LEU A 525 12.77 -31.09 -4.28
CA LEU A 525 12.09 -32.12 -3.46
C LEU A 525 13.02 -32.83 -2.45
N LYS A 526 14.34 -32.65 -2.58
CA LYS A 526 15.33 -33.15 -1.63
C LYS A 526 15.64 -32.15 -0.51
N VAL A 527 15.16 -30.91 -0.65
CA VAL A 527 15.35 -29.87 0.38
C VAL A 527 14.47 -30.20 1.59
N PRO A 528 15.03 -30.17 2.82
CA PRO A 528 14.25 -30.48 4.02
C PRO A 528 13.01 -29.60 4.15
N LYS A 529 11.86 -30.21 4.48
CA LYS A 529 10.55 -29.59 4.64
C LYS A 529 9.89 -29.04 3.36
N LEU A 530 10.53 -29.15 2.21
CA LEU A 530 9.94 -28.74 0.92
C LEU A 530 9.14 -29.93 0.35
N GLY A 531 7.84 -29.92 0.61
CA GLY A 531 6.94 -30.98 0.14
C GLY A 531 6.39 -30.72 -1.29
N PRO A 532 5.61 -31.68 -1.83
CA PRO A 532 5.07 -31.58 -3.20
C PRO A 532 4.24 -30.31 -3.45
N LYS A 533 3.44 -29.86 -2.47
CA LYS A 533 2.63 -28.65 -2.62
C LYS A 533 3.50 -27.38 -2.72
N ALA A 534 4.53 -27.27 -1.89
CA ALA A 534 5.47 -26.15 -1.97
C ALA A 534 6.26 -26.18 -3.29
N TYR A 535 6.67 -27.38 -3.74
CA TYR A 535 7.31 -27.56 -5.04
C TYR A 535 6.41 -27.09 -6.20
N GLU A 536 5.14 -27.50 -6.22
CA GLU A 536 4.16 -27.05 -7.21
C GLU A 536 4.06 -25.52 -7.24
N GLN A 537 4.01 -24.88 -6.07
CA GLN A 537 3.84 -23.43 -6.00
C GLN A 537 5.10 -22.67 -6.43
N CYS A 538 6.31 -23.17 -6.16
CA CYS A 538 7.55 -22.42 -6.35
C CYS A 538 8.31 -22.75 -7.64
N ALA A 539 8.19 -23.97 -8.16
CA ALA A 539 9.10 -24.49 -9.19
C ALA A 539 9.16 -23.65 -10.48
N GLY A 540 8.03 -23.08 -10.90
CA GLY A 540 7.97 -22.26 -12.10
C GLY A 540 8.65 -20.89 -11.97
N PHE A 541 8.78 -20.38 -10.73
CA PHE A 541 9.41 -19.10 -10.44
C PHE A 541 10.92 -19.20 -10.15
N LEU A 542 11.41 -20.41 -9.88
CA LEU A 542 12.81 -20.69 -9.63
C LEU A 542 13.50 -21.15 -10.91
N ARG A 543 14.49 -20.39 -11.36
CA ARG A 543 15.25 -20.68 -12.58
C ARG A 543 16.58 -21.34 -12.25
N ILE A 544 17.07 -22.18 -13.14
CA ILE A 544 18.41 -22.79 -13.07
C ILE A 544 19.12 -22.50 -14.38
N LEU A 545 19.94 -21.48 -14.38
CA LEU A 545 20.78 -21.16 -15.53
C LEU A 545 21.87 -22.23 -15.66
N ASN A 546 22.09 -22.74 -16.87
CA ASN A 546 23.06 -23.81 -17.15
C ASN A 546 22.79 -25.13 -16.41
N GLY A 547 21.51 -25.47 -16.18
CA GLY A 547 21.08 -26.76 -15.63
C GLY A 547 21.11 -27.90 -16.67
N GLU A 548 20.77 -29.11 -16.18
CA GLU A 548 20.67 -30.32 -17.02
C GLU A 548 19.51 -30.21 -18.03
N ASN A 549 18.40 -29.60 -17.62
CA ASN A 549 17.24 -29.36 -18.48
C ASN A 549 17.15 -27.89 -18.86
N PRO A 550 17.25 -27.54 -20.16
CA PRO A 550 17.13 -26.14 -20.61
C PRO A 550 15.80 -25.48 -20.23
N LEU A 551 14.71 -26.23 -20.06
CA LEU A 551 13.41 -25.70 -19.59
C LEU A 551 13.49 -25.17 -18.17
N ASP A 552 14.42 -25.64 -17.35
CA ASP A 552 14.60 -25.13 -16.00
C ASP A 552 15.14 -23.67 -15.96
N ALA A 553 15.68 -23.17 -17.06
CA ALA A 553 16.08 -21.77 -17.20
C ALA A 553 14.91 -20.84 -17.59
N THR A 554 13.77 -21.38 -17.95
CA THR A 554 12.58 -20.65 -18.40
C THR A 554 11.55 -20.51 -17.26
N SER A 555 10.50 -19.70 -17.47
CA SER A 555 9.34 -19.63 -16.56
C SER A 555 8.28 -20.71 -16.88
N VAL A 556 8.55 -21.65 -17.77
CA VAL A 556 7.65 -22.79 -18.05
C VAL A 556 7.55 -23.65 -16.78
N HIS A 557 6.32 -23.90 -16.34
CA HIS A 557 6.09 -24.74 -15.15
C HIS A 557 6.40 -26.21 -15.44
N PRO A 558 6.98 -26.98 -14.50
CA PRO A 558 7.29 -28.40 -14.70
C PRO A 558 6.09 -29.27 -15.17
N GLU A 559 4.86 -28.91 -14.77
CA GLU A 559 3.64 -29.59 -15.25
C GLU A 559 3.47 -29.51 -16.77
N SER A 560 3.99 -28.44 -17.38
CA SER A 560 3.88 -28.19 -18.83
C SER A 560 5.06 -28.73 -19.63
N TYR A 561 6.05 -29.40 -19.02
CA TYR A 561 7.24 -29.89 -19.75
C TYR A 561 6.91 -30.92 -20.80
N GLU A 562 6.00 -31.84 -20.50
CA GLU A 562 5.60 -32.88 -21.48
C GLU A 562 4.93 -32.25 -22.71
N ILE A 563 4.04 -31.26 -22.48
CA ILE A 563 3.37 -30.52 -23.55
C ILE A 563 4.39 -29.70 -24.34
N THR A 564 5.33 -29.05 -23.65
CA THR A 564 6.39 -28.26 -24.29
C THR A 564 7.30 -29.13 -25.17
N ASN A 565 7.66 -30.34 -24.72
CA ASN A 565 8.45 -31.28 -25.50
C ASN A 565 7.69 -31.74 -26.76
N LYS A 566 6.40 -32.10 -26.63
CA LYS A 566 5.55 -32.45 -27.78
C LYS A 566 5.42 -31.30 -28.78
N LEU A 567 5.35 -30.06 -28.29
CA LEU A 567 5.34 -28.85 -29.12
C LEU A 567 6.63 -28.69 -29.91
N LEU A 568 7.79 -28.85 -29.26
CA LEU A 568 9.11 -28.73 -29.87
C LEU A 568 9.31 -29.83 -30.93
N ASP A 569 9.01 -31.09 -30.59
CA ASP A 569 9.11 -32.24 -31.51
C ASP A 569 8.26 -32.00 -32.77
N LYS A 570 7.05 -31.47 -32.60
CA LYS A 570 6.15 -31.14 -33.71
C LYS A 570 6.66 -30.05 -34.64
N LEU A 571 7.39 -29.08 -34.06
CA LEU A 571 8.01 -27.97 -34.80
C LEU A 571 9.41 -28.31 -35.33
N GLY A 572 9.92 -29.53 -35.03
CA GLY A 572 11.22 -30.00 -35.49
C GLY A 572 12.41 -29.48 -34.71
N PHE A 573 12.19 -29.07 -33.44
CA PHE A 573 13.23 -28.57 -32.52
C PHE A 573 13.49 -29.57 -31.41
N SER A 574 14.70 -29.52 -30.89
CA SER A 574 15.08 -30.23 -29.66
C SER A 574 15.05 -29.28 -28.47
N VAL A 575 14.98 -29.81 -27.24
CA VAL A 575 15.03 -29.01 -26.00
C VAL A 575 16.34 -28.20 -25.89
N SER A 576 17.44 -28.70 -26.49
CA SER A 576 18.74 -27.99 -26.50
C SER A 576 18.72 -26.72 -27.34
N ASP A 577 17.87 -26.65 -28.34
CA ASP A 577 17.79 -25.48 -29.25
C ASP A 577 17.18 -24.25 -28.57
N ILE A 578 16.49 -24.46 -27.44
CA ILE A 578 15.91 -23.38 -26.65
C ILE A 578 16.97 -22.37 -26.17
N LYS A 579 18.21 -22.82 -25.92
CA LYS A 579 19.29 -21.97 -25.37
C LYS A 579 19.60 -20.73 -26.22
N THR A 580 19.33 -20.78 -27.50
CA THR A 580 19.59 -19.69 -28.46
C THR A 580 18.38 -18.81 -28.73
N GLY A 581 17.23 -19.14 -28.14
CA GLY A 581 15.94 -18.54 -28.48
C GLY A 581 15.39 -19.03 -29.81
N LEU A 582 14.12 -19.33 -29.89
CA LEU A 582 13.46 -19.86 -31.06
C LEU A 582 12.50 -18.84 -31.67
N LYS A 583 12.48 -18.65 -32.98
CA LYS A 583 11.48 -17.81 -33.66
C LYS A 583 10.26 -18.68 -34.02
N LEU A 584 9.38 -18.89 -33.00
CA LEU A 584 8.24 -19.80 -33.14
C LEU A 584 6.98 -19.08 -33.63
N SER A 585 6.81 -17.81 -33.36
CA SER A 585 5.63 -17.02 -33.75
C SER A 585 5.37 -17.00 -35.24
N ASP A 586 6.42 -16.99 -36.05
CA ASP A 586 6.34 -16.97 -37.52
C ASP A 586 5.93 -18.34 -38.12
N MET A 587 6.18 -19.41 -37.37
CA MET A 587 5.90 -20.81 -37.81
C MET A 587 4.48 -21.24 -37.47
N ILE A 588 3.81 -20.59 -36.52
CA ILE A 588 2.51 -20.97 -36.00
C ILE A 588 1.41 -20.12 -36.61
N LYS A 589 0.77 -20.61 -37.66
CA LYS A 589 -0.33 -19.89 -38.35
C LYS A 589 -1.67 -19.94 -37.60
N ASP A 590 -1.93 -21.01 -36.86
CA ASP A 590 -3.20 -21.19 -36.13
C ASP A 590 -2.94 -21.74 -34.70
N LYS A 591 -2.93 -20.82 -33.75
CA LYS A 591 -2.72 -21.14 -32.32
C LYS A 591 -3.86 -21.98 -31.73
N LYS A 592 -5.11 -21.78 -32.20
CA LYS A 592 -6.27 -22.53 -31.69
C LYS A 592 -6.21 -23.99 -32.07
N LYS A 593 -5.86 -24.26 -33.32
CA LYS A 593 -5.68 -25.63 -33.79
C LYS A 593 -4.57 -26.32 -33.02
N LEU A 594 -3.44 -25.67 -32.85
CA LEU A 594 -2.28 -26.20 -32.11
C LEU A 594 -2.60 -26.45 -30.63
N SER A 595 -3.35 -25.57 -29.99
CA SER A 595 -3.84 -25.68 -28.60
C SER A 595 -4.72 -26.94 -28.45
N SER A 596 -5.66 -27.15 -29.37
CA SER A 596 -6.53 -28.32 -29.36
C SER A 596 -5.76 -29.64 -29.59
N GLU A 597 -4.78 -29.64 -30.50
CA GLU A 597 -3.95 -30.81 -30.80
C GLU A 597 -3.03 -31.21 -29.63
N LEU A 598 -2.56 -30.25 -28.87
CA LEU A 598 -1.72 -30.44 -27.67
C LEU A 598 -2.54 -30.64 -26.39
N SER A 599 -3.87 -30.51 -26.45
CA SER A 599 -4.77 -30.58 -25.31
C SER A 599 -4.36 -29.59 -24.19
N VAL A 600 -4.00 -28.37 -24.57
CA VAL A 600 -3.58 -27.29 -23.66
C VAL A 600 -4.39 -26.03 -23.96
N GLY A 601 -4.64 -25.19 -22.95
CA GLY A 601 -5.33 -23.93 -23.15
C GLY A 601 -4.53 -22.93 -23.99
N GLU A 602 -5.22 -22.02 -24.71
CA GLU A 602 -4.58 -21.04 -25.59
C GLU A 602 -3.67 -20.06 -24.83
N LEU A 603 -4.05 -19.68 -23.61
CA LEU A 603 -3.25 -18.78 -22.77
C LEU A 603 -1.95 -19.43 -22.32
N THR A 604 -2.04 -20.68 -21.85
CA THR A 604 -0.88 -21.48 -21.44
C THR A 604 0.07 -21.72 -22.61
N LEU A 605 -0.47 -22.08 -23.79
CA LEU A 605 0.33 -22.23 -25.01
C LEU A 605 1.03 -20.92 -25.39
N SER A 606 0.32 -19.79 -25.31
CA SER A 606 0.90 -18.49 -25.62
C SER A 606 2.04 -18.10 -24.66
N ASP A 607 1.91 -18.44 -23.38
CA ASP A 607 2.96 -18.20 -22.40
C ASP A 607 4.18 -19.10 -22.64
N ILE A 608 3.96 -20.39 -22.95
CA ILE A 608 5.05 -21.32 -23.33
C ILE A 608 5.82 -20.78 -24.55
N LEU A 609 5.12 -20.38 -25.60
CA LEU A 609 5.75 -19.86 -26.82
C LEU A 609 6.62 -18.62 -26.53
N LYS A 610 6.12 -17.67 -25.75
CA LYS A 610 6.88 -16.47 -25.37
C LYS A 610 8.16 -16.82 -24.60
N GLU A 611 8.09 -17.80 -23.70
CA GLU A 611 9.25 -18.24 -22.92
C GLU A 611 10.28 -19.00 -23.77
N LEU A 612 9.84 -19.74 -24.79
CA LEU A 612 10.74 -20.44 -25.71
C LEU A 612 11.42 -19.49 -26.71
N GLU A 613 10.76 -18.40 -27.07
CA GLU A 613 11.34 -17.37 -27.95
C GLU A 613 12.45 -16.56 -27.27
N LYS A 614 12.31 -16.31 -25.98
CA LYS A 614 13.27 -15.54 -25.16
C LYS A 614 13.49 -16.23 -23.81
N PRO A 615 14.19 -17.37 -23.80
CA PRO A 615 14.37 -18.15 -22.58
C PRO A 615 15.19 -17.37 -21.53
N GLY A 616 14.71 -17.34 -20.30
CA GLY A 616 15.41 -16.71 -19.20
C GLY A 616 15.45 -15.17 -19.25
N ARG A 617 14.66 -14.54 -20.12
CA ARG A 617 14.59 -13.07 -20.21
C ARG A 617 14.17 -12.45 -18.89
N ASP A 618 14.89 -11.41 -18.51
CA ASP A 618 14.47 -10.53 -17.43
C ASP A 618 13.44 -9.51 -17.94
N PRO A 619 12.20 -9.50 -17.44
CA PRO A 619 11.18 -8.54 -17.90
C PRO A 619 11.55 -7.08 -17.63
N ARG A 620 12.53 -6.80 -16.77
CA ARG A 620 13.03 -5.45 -16.47
C ARG A 620 13.87 -4.85 -17.61
N GLU A 621 14.40 -5.68 -18.52
CA GLU A 621 15.23 -5.21 -19.63
C GLU A 621 14.51 -4.29 -20.63
N ASP A 622 13.16 -4.36 -20.67
CA ASP A 622 12.34 -3.50 -21.52
C ASP A 622 12.12 -2.10 -20.94
N SER A 623 12.46 -1.88 -19.67
CA SER A 623 12.30 -0.60 -18.99
C SER A 623 13.50 0.32 -19.25
N PRO A 624 13.30 1.66 -19.23
CA PRO A 624 14.42 2.59 -19.42
C PRO A 624 15.47 2.41 -18.32
N LYS A 625 16.73 2.31 -18.72
CA LYS A 625 17.86 2.19 -17.78
C LYS A 625 18.02 3.47 -16.98
N PRO A 626 18.56 3.39 -15.74
CA PRO A 626 18.89 4.57 -14.96
C PRO A 626 19.77 5.56 -15.75
N ALA A 627 19.54 6.85 -15.59
CA ALA A 627 20.34 7.88 -16.25
C ALA A 627 21.75 7.89 -15.64
N LEU A 628 22.75 7.51 -16.43
CA LEU A 628 24.16 7.64 -16.07
C LEU A 628 24.63 9.05 -16.45
N ARG A 629 25.41 9.69 -15.58
CA ARG A 629 25.82 11.10 -15.68
C ARG A 629 27.36 11.23 -15.69
N SER A 630 27.83 12.26 -16.38
CA SER A 630 29.23 12.65 -16.37
C SER A 630 29.45 14.10 -15.90
N ASP A 631 28.39 14.89 -15.73
CA ASP A 631 28.42 16.31 -15.34
C ASP A 631 27.29 16.68 -14.41
N VAL A 632 27.35 17.85 -13.79
CA VAL A 632 26.34 18.38 -12.84
C VAL A 632 25.84 19.74 -13.33
N LEU A 633 24.52 19.91 -13.30
CA LEU A 633 23.86 21.21 -13.48
C LEU A 633 23.55 21.82 -12.08
N SER A 634 23.74 23.12 -11.94
CA SER A 634 23.35 23.87 -10.74
C SER A 634 21.97 24.50 -10.91
N LEU A 635 21.31 24.86 -9.78
CA LEU A 635 20.04 25.59 -9.82
C LEU A 635 20.18 26.95 -10.53
N GLU A 636 21.36 27.56 -10.43
CA GLU A 636 21.73 28.87 -11.03
C GLU A 636 21.91 28.78 -12.54
N ASP A 637 22.16 27.58 -13.07
CA ASP A 637 22.27 27.32 -14.50
C ASP A 637 20.91 27.21 -15.19
N LEU A 638 19.84 26.97 -14.41
CA LEU A 638 18.51 26.84 -14.94
C LEU A 638 17.94 28.19 -15.40
N ARG A 639 17.23 28.16 -16.51
CA ARG A 639 16.47 29.31 -17.05
C ARG A 639 15.07 28.88 -17.42
N GLU A 640 14.10 29.77 -17.24
CA GLU A 640 12.74 29.55 -17.73
C GLU A 640 12.73 29.25 -19.23
N GLY A 641 11.95 28.30 -19.64
CA GLY A 641 11.90 27.81 -21.02
C GLY A 641 12.96 26.77 -21.39
N MET A 642 13.91 26.44 -20.51
CA MET A 642 14.93 25.41 -20.75
C MET A 642 14.30 24.01 -20.81
N ILE A 643 14.64 23.23 -21.82
CA ILE A 643 14.18 21.84 -21.98
C ILE A 643 15.28 20.92 -21.49
N LEU A 644 14.93 20.02 -20.59
CA LEU A 644 15.85 19.10 -19.93
C LEU A 644 15.28 17.68 -19.93
N LYS A 645 16.13 16.68 -19.92
CA LYS A 645 15.77 15.30 -19.63
C LYS A 645 15.81 15.10 -18.11
N GLY A 646 14.75 14.54 -17.56
CA GLY A 646 14.68 14.23 -16.14
C GLY A 646 14.15 12.82 -15.90
N THR A 647 14.39 12.32 -14.70
CA THR A 647 13.88 11.03 -14.25
C THR A 647 12.78 11.26 -13.19
N ILE A 648 11.62 10.65 -13.34
CA ILE A 648 10.54 10.74 -12.36
C ILE A 648 10.95 9.98 -11.11
N ARG A 649 11.04 10.70 -9.98
CA ARG A 649 11.42 10.12 -8.67
C ARG A 649 10.23 9.72 -7.83
N ASN A 650 9.14 10.46 -7.93
CA ASN A 650 7.94 10.20 -7.15
C ASN A 650 6.70 10.70 -7.89
N VAL A 651 5.60 9.95 -7.74
CA VAL A 651 4.29 10.31 -8.30
C VAL A 651 3.31 10.42 -7.15
N ILE A 652 2.60 11.54 -7.10
CA ILE A 652 1.61 11.87 -6.06
C ILE A 652 0.31 12.34 -6.71
N ASP A 653 -0.77 12.42 -5.96
CA ASP A 653 -2.12 12.72 -6.48
C ASP A 653 -2.19 13.99 -7.34
N PHE A 654 -1.39 15.00 -7.03
CA PHE A 654 -1.42 16.30 -7.71
C PHE A 654 -0.28 16.52 -8.71
N GLY A 655 0.61 15.54 -8.92
CA GLY A 655 1.70 15.69 -9.88
C GLY A 655 2.82 14.66 -9.76
N ALA A 656 3.92 14.92 -10.45
CA ALA A 656 5.12 14.10 -10.42
C ALA A 656 6.35 14.94 -10.07
N PHE A 657 7.21 14.41 -9.21
CA PHE A 657 8.53 14.98 -8.93
C PHE A 657 9.55 14.41 -9.90
N VAL A 658 10.27 15.31 -10.57
CA VAL A 658 11.23 14.96 -11.63
C VAL A 658 12.61 15.47 -11.24
N ASP A 659 13.56 14.56 -11.19
CA ASP A 659 14.98 14.89 -11.07
C ASP A 659 15.52 15.28 -12.45
N ILE A 660 15.82 16.55 -12.63
CA ILE A 660 16.36 17.13 -13.88
C ILE A 660 17.87 17.33 -13.84
N GLY A 661 18.55 16.72 -12.86
CA GLY A 661 20.01 16.85 -12.72
C GLY A 661 20.46 18.05 -11.91
N VAL A 662 19.54 18.84 -11.37
CA VAL A 662 19.80 19.85 -10.35
C VAL A 662 19.40 19.29 -8.98
N HIS A 663 19.93 19.88 -7.93
CA HIS A 663 19.82 19.38 -6.55
C HIS A 663 18.42 19.43 -5.92
N GLN A 664 17.41 19.84 -6.68
CA GLN A 664 16.03 19.96 -6.26
C GLN A 664 15.15 19.30 -7.31
N ASP A 665 14.32 18.36 -6.88
CA ASP A 665 13.33 17.80 -7.80
C ASP A 665 12.34 18.89 -8.22
N GLY A 666 12.10 18.97 -9.53
CA GLY A 666 11.08 19.85 -10.07
C GLY A 666 9.72 19.19 -10.00
N LEU A 667 8.68 19.97 -9.76
CA LEU A 667 7.31 19.50 -9.75
C LEU A 667 6.64 19.73 -11.11
N VAL A 668 6.19 18.65 -11.75
CA VAL A 668 5.22 18.69 -12.84
C VAL A 668 3.84 18.49 -12.23
N HIS A 669 3.05 19.58 -12.16
CA HIS A 669 1.68 19.48 -11.69
C HIS A 669 0.83 18.60 -12.62
N ILE A 670 -0.20 17.90 -12.12
CA ILE A 670 -1.06 17.00 -12.92
C ILE A 670 -1.58 17.66 -14.20
N SER A 671 -1.91 18.96 -14.15
CA SER A 671 -2.36 19.71 -15.32
C SER A 671 -1.25 20.00 -16.34
N GLN A 672 0.03 19.75 -16.04
CA GLN A 672 1.18 20.01 -16.88
C GLN A 672 1.81 18.72 -17.43
N ILE A 673 1.25 17.55 -17.12
CA ILE A 673 1.78 16.26 -17.59
C ILE A 673 1.38 16.02 -19.04
N CYS A 674 0.12 16.26 -19.42
CA CYS A 674 -0.37 16.10 -20.77
C CYS A 674 -1.51 17.07 -21.07
N GLU A 675 -1.92 17.19 -22.34
CA GLU A 675 -3.05 18.05 -22.75
C GLU A 675 -4.41 17.48 -22.37
N GLN A 676 -4.51 16.14 -22.32
CA GLN A 676 -5.74 15.45 -21.95
C GLN A 676 -5.97 15.53 -20.45
N TYR A 677 -7.23 15.61 -20.03
CA TYR A 677 -7.57 15.49 -18.62
C TYR A 677 -7.30 14.07 -18.13
N ILE A 678 -6.50 13.96 -17.06
CA ILE A 678 -6.22 12.71 -16.35
C ILE A 678 -6.68 12.84 -14.90
N LYS A 679 -7.18 11.75 -14.34
CA LYS A 679 -7.63 11.71 -12.94
C LYS A 679 -6.46 11.57 -11.97
N HIS A 680 -5.43 10.85 -12.39
CA HIS A 680 -4.24 10.62 -11.60
C HIS A 680 -2.98 10.61 -12.48
N PRO A 681 -1.85 11.17 -12.01
CA PRO A 681 -0.61 11.21 -12.79
C PRO A 681 -0.10 9.84 -13.27
N LEU A 682 -0.32 8.77 -12.48
CA LEU A 682 0.06 7.40 -12.84
C LEU A 682 -0.62 6.84 -14.11
N GLU A 683 -1.63 7.53 -14.65
CA GLU A 683 -2.22 7.18 -15.95
C GLU A 683 -1.27 7.47 -17.12
N LYS A 684 -0.27 8.33 -16.91
CA LYS A 684 0.63 8.81 -17.98
C LYS A 684 2.11 8.69 -17.65
N VAL A 685 2.48 8.69 -16.37
CA VAL A 685 3.88 8.70 -15.93
C VAL A 685 4.10 7.74 -14.77
N SER A 686 5.31 7.20 -14.70
CA SER A 686 5.70 6.20 -13.71
C SER A 686 7.05 6.58 -13.07
N VAL A 687 7.28 6.16 -11.83
CA VAL A 687 8.58 6.33 -11.17
C VAL A 687 9.68 5.62 -11.98
N GLY A 688 10.76 6.32 -12.27
CA GLY A 688 11.86 5.83 -13.11
C GLY A 688 11.74 6.19 -14.58
N ASP A 689 10.60 6.74 -15.04
CA ASP A 689 10.48 7.20 -16.43
C ASP A 689 11.43 8.35 -16.71
N ILE A 690 12.08 8.29 -17.88
CA ILE A 690 12.88 9.40 -18.41
C ILE A 690 11.96 10.25 -19.27
N VAL A 691 11.76 11.49 -18.85
CA VAL A 691 10.84 12.44 -19.50
C VAL A 691 11.57 13.71 -19.93
N GLU A 692 11.12 14.30 -21.03
CA GLU A 692 11.54 15.66 -21.38
C GLU A 692 10.61 16.66 -20.70
N VAL A 693 11.21 17.60 -20.00
CA VAL A 693 10.49 18.64 -19.25
C VAL A 693 11.03 20.02 -19.57
N LYS A 694 10.15 20.99 -19.58
CA LYS A 694 10.50 22.40 -19.75
C LYS A 694 10.31 23.13 -18.42
N VAL A 695 11.29 23.95 -18.07
CA VAL A 695 11.24 24.79 -16.86
C VAL A 695 10.20 25.90 -17.06
N LEU A 696 9.17 25.94 -16.20
CA LEU A 696 8.13 26.97 -16.20
C LEU A 696 8.53 28.16 -15.33
N SER A 697 9.00 27.88 -14.12
CA SER A 697 9.43 28.94 -13.19
C SER A 697 10.40 28.37 -12.16
N ILE A 698 11.23 29.24 -11.59
CA ILE A 698 12.19 28.89 -10.56
C ILE A 698 12.03 29.87 -9.40
N ASP A 699 11.65 29.37 -8.23
CA ASP A 699 11.62 30.14 -6.98
C ASP A 699 12.93 29.88 -6.20
N MET A 700 13.90 30.77 -6.38
CA MET A 700 15.22 30.67 -5.73
C MET A 700 15.12 30.77 -4.20
N ALA A 701 14.16 31.54 -3.67
CA ALA A 701 13.99 31.73 -2.22
C ALA A 701 13.44 30.47 -1.54
N LYS A 702 12.47 29.80 -2.17
CA LYS A 702 11.84 28.57 -1.67
C LYS A 702 12.48 27.32 -2.26
N LYS A 703 13.45 27.45 -3.12
CA LYS A 703 14.10 26.36 -3.86
C LYS A 703 13.09 25.44 -4.56
N ARG A 704 12.11 26.02 -5.24
CA ARG A 704 11.07 25.28 -5.97
C ARG A 704 11.21 25.47 -7.46
N ILE A 705 11.08 24.38 -8.20
CA ILE A 705 11.14 24.38 -9.66
C ILE A 705 9.79 23.84 -10.16
N ALA A 706 9.10 24.66 -10.94
CA ALA A 706 7.90 24.22 -11.65
C ALA A 706 8.27 23.78 -13.07
N LEU A 707 7.80 22.61 -13.44
CA LEU A 707 8.10 21.98 -14.72
C LEU A 707 6.82 21.69 -15.49
N THR A 708 6.94 21.55 -16.81
CA THR A 708 5.87 21.04 -17.68
C THR A 708 6.41 19.98 -18.65
N MET A 709 5.62 18.97 -18.92
CA MET A 709 5.84 18.00 -19.99
C MET A 709 5.13 18.40 -21.28
N ARG A 710 4.41 19.53 -21.28
CA ARG A 710 3.82 20.15 -22.47
C ARG A 710 4.88 21.01 -23.13
N LEU A 711 5.61 20.44 -24.04
CA LEU A 711 6.76 21.06 -24.73
C LEU A 711 6.33 22.06 -25.81
#